data_73cd0bf631642ca57de210345c221b5b
#
_entry.id   73cd0bf631642ca57de210345c221b5b
#
_cell.length_a   1.000
_cell.length_b   1.000
_cell.length_c   1.000
_cell.angle_alpha   90.00
_cell.angle_beta   90.00
_cell.angle_gamma   90.00
#
_symmetry.space_group_name_H-M   'P 1'
#
loop_
_entity.id
_entity.type
_entity.pdbx_description
1 polymer ?
#
loop_
_entity_poly.entity_id
_entity_poly.type
_entity_poly.pdbx_seq_one_letter_code
_entity_poly.pdbx_strand_id
1 'polypeptide(L)'
;MGKYSLLLIAFFTCSVYGQVLTGRVLDEKRTPMGNVTVSLLSPKDSSLIVGTITDKDGKFSVKSERSDNLLKITMVGYTPKYINCNQCVELGDISIFPDSKLLSDVVVTGTNFTTKGDKMMIRVPEDVKKNTFDGYATLSAMTIPGLNVDLINHTVTSKTGEVLLCVNGREVEKGEIQALNPKDINRIDFYQKFDPNHPSASAVIDFVMKNRDSGGLVYGNARHHLNIGKGDGMLDVKHYKKNSELNFQISGNYGCYTLDRGEESATSMAFIDKKVIKTSEVKNSIFRSNHLRNRLSWLTQGRGSLFQISAFLNREHDVNDQNISQAYSTMGGEILTRDYTHKDNLSPATQLYYQRKIGKDGLFRTSIYGNYSHTDKFRDYTSTSSFWAKTEEDLFRVSPNMLVGLILGKNRPFFYATYDYKSTRNKYTENEVETKNRLTYGNGLFQIGNNFIFSSKFRVTLRFTENVLSIDNGNSSWTKFYFSPSLLCSADLGHGNTFRGELYTYVNDPQLAYYNGSSQQMDQYQILRGNPDLKNGHCMGGEAIFDSNHKWGMFELLTQYINMPKYIYEDVFVDNDKGMFVHTYRNGKSYNHFLFNTEIRFNVIPKKLIWMVGGEYNFFKERDKRLSALVGGTDLTYLGKNIIGKVELLSPFRYLAKGVEYKNPFSLKLTLKYTLKDLQIGFNATNPFMNNSSVETNYTADNYSNVAKTYNPRITSNMFMLTLSYRISYGKKHNFQNIEMGESQSSGLLDQQNIRNEKMESGKK
;
A
#
# COMPACT_ATOMS: atom_id res chain seq x y z
N MET A 1 -25.26 -23.30 90.99
CA MET A 1 -25.02 -24.71 91.12
C MET A 1 -24.92 -25.25 89.72
N GLY A 2 -23.92 -25.70 89.19
CA GLY A 2 -22.65 -26.24 89.57
C GLY A 2 -22.16 -27.14 88.51
N LYS A 3 -20.90 -27.28 88.44
CA LYS A 3 -20.06 -28.32 87.93
C LYS A 3 -19.40 -28.07 86.57
N TYR A 4 -18.12 -27.68 86.70
CA TYR A 4 -17.06 -27.71 85.70
C TYR A 4 -16.73 -29.18 85.39
N SER A 5 -16.54 -29.47 84.06
CA SER A 5 -15.79 -30.64 83.59
C SER A 5 -14.70 -30.21 82.69
N LEU A 6 -13.49 -30.36 83.16
CA LEU A 6 -12.22 -30.15 82.40
C LEU A 6 -12.06 -31.29 81.42
N LEU A 7 -12.01 -30.98 80.11
CA LEU A 7 -11.61 -31.96 79.10
C LEU A 7 -10.20 -31.58 78.60
N LEU A 8 -9.24 -32.45 78.96
CA LEU A 8 -7.80 -32.34 78.54
C LEU A 8 -7.69 -32.81 77.10
N ILE A 9 -7.49 -31.90 76.17
CA ILE A 9 -7.14 -32.24 74.78
C ILE A 9 -5.62 -32.34 74.69
N ALA A 10 -5.10 -33.56 74.52
CA ALA A 10 -3.72 -33.84 74.18
C ALA A 10 -3.47 -33.44 72.70
N PHE A 11 -2.71 -32.39 72.50
CA PHE A 11 -2.16 -32.04 71.16
C PHE A 11 -1.05 -33.04 70.78
N PHE A 12 -1.40 -33.97 69.88
CA PHE A 12 -0.37 -34.71 69.13
C PHE A 12 0.22 -33.79 68.06
N THR A 13 1.35 -33.19 68.30
CA THR A 13 2.17 -32.54 67.26
C THR A 13 2.80 -33.57 66.39
N CYS A 14 2.21 -33.85 65.24
CA CYS A 14 2.85 -34.62 64.18
C CYS A 14 3.93 -33.74 63.50
N SER A 15 5.17 -33.88 63.91
CA SER A 15 6.32 -33.25 63.25
C SER A 15 6.51 -33.90 61.88
N VAL A 16 6.05 -33.24 60.82
CA VAL A 16 6.36 -33.62 59.43
C VAL A 16 7.82 -33.23 59.16
N TYR A 17 8.74 -34.23 59.25
CA TYR A 17 10.11 -34.06 58.79
C TYR A 17 10.13 -33.96 57.26
N GLY A 18 10.34 -32.75 56.69
CA GLY A 18 10.58 -32.58 55.27
C GLY A 18 11.93 -33.22 54.90
N GLN A 19 11.91 -34.13 53.94
CA GLN A 19 13.14 -34.75 53.40
C GLN A 19 13.86 -33.76 52.50
N VAL A 20 15.22 -33.64 52.63
CA VAL A 20 16.05 -32.87 51.73
C VAL A 20 16.72 -33.84 50.79
N LEU A 21 16.36 -33.80 49.51
CA LEU A 21 17.02 -34.60 48.46
C LEU A 21 18.25 -33.86 47.97
N THR A 22 19.40 -34.51 47.98
CA THR A 22 20.66 -33.97 47.49
C THR A 22 21.23 -34.87 46.41
N GLY A 23 22.00 -34.31 45.51
CA GLY A 23 22.70 -35.06 44.48
C GLY A 23 23.63 -34.17 43.66
N ARG A 24 24.33 -34.79 42.73
CA ARG A 24 25.27 -34.10 41.82
C ARG A 24 25.04 -34.54 40.39
N VAL A 25 24.94 -33.56 39.47
CA VAL A 25 24.72 -33.83 38.05
C VAL A 25 26.05 -33.72 37.29
N LEU A 26 26.32 -34.72 36.48
CA LEU A 26 27.55 -34.86 35.67
C LEU A 26 27.18 -35.03 34.19
N ASP A 27 28.10 -34.64 33.29
CA ASP A 27 28.02 -34.97 31.86
C ASP A 27 28.50 -36.42 31.59
N GLU A 28 28.57 -36.81 30.29
CA GLU A 28 29.05 -38.11 29.84
C GLU A 28 30.54 -38.38 30.15
N LYS A 29 31.31 -37.30 30.39
CA LYS A 29 32.76 -37.36 30.75
C LYS A 29 32.98 -37.27 32.25
N ARG A 30 31.89 -37.33 33.04
CA ARG A 30 31.89 -37.16 34.49
C ARG A 30 32.33 -35.76 34.97
N THR A 31 32.16 -34.72 34.13
CA THR A 31 32.42 -33.36 34.53
C THR A 31 31.17 -32.77 35.21
N PRO A 32 31.31 -32.01 36.32
CA PRO A 32 30.18 -31.38 36.98
C PRO A 32 29.44 -30.38 36.10
N MET A 33 28.10 -30.42 36.11
CA MET A 33 27.25 -29.55 35.29
C MET A 33 26.49 -28.56 36.15
N GLY A 34 26.83 -27.28 36.04
CA GLY A 34 26.09 -26.18 36.66
C GLY A 34 24.89 -25.71 35.81
N ASN A 35 23.93 -25.06 36.46
CA ASN A 35 22.70 -24.53 35.84
C ASN A 35 21.78 -25.60 35.20
N VAL A 36 21.87 -26.85 35.63
CA VAL A 36 20.94 -27.92 35.24
C VAL A 36 19.65 -27.76 36.03
N THR A 37 18.50 -27.77 35.37
CA THR A 37 17.20 -27.71 36.05
C THR A 37 16.85 -29.06 36.65
N VAL A 38 16.59 -29.07 37.96
CA VAL A 38 16.15 -30.21 38.73
C VAL A 38 14.75 -29.95 39.27
N SER A 39 13.75 -30.66 38.78
CA SER A 39 12.35 -30.50 39.11
C SER A 39 11.82 -31.72 39.86
N LEU A 40 11.17 -31.53 40.97
CA LEU A 40 10.46 -32.56 41.72
C LEU A 40 9.00 -32.57 41.26
N LEU A 41 8.54 -33.70 40.79
CA LEU A 41 7.20 -33.90 40.24
C LEU A 41 6.41 -34.87 41.05
N SER A 42 5.10 -34.74 41.08
CA SER A 42 4.18 -35.70 41.61
C SER A 42 4.15 -36.97 40.72
N PRO A 43 4.35 -38.18 41.29
CA PRO A 43 4.31 -39.41 40.49
C PRO A 43 2.96 -39.74 39.88
N LYS A 44 1.88 -39.15 40.43
CA LYS A 44 0.48 -39.41 39.97
C LYS A 44 0.09 -38.70 38.69
N ASP A 45 0.50 -37.43 38.54
CA ASP A 45 0.03 -36.55 37.46
C ASP A 45 1.16 -35.73 36.84
N SER A 46 2.42 -35.95 37.24
CA SER A 46 3.61 -35.22 36.80
C SER A 46 3.54 -33.70 37.04
N SER A 47 2.68 -33.24 37.96
CA SER A 47 2.63 -31.83 38.34
C SER A 47 3.89 -31.43 39.10
N LEU A 48 4.36 -30.17 38.86
CA LEU A 48 5.56 -29.65 39.53
C LEU A 48 5.28 -29.38 40.99
N ILE A 49 6.06 -29.96 41.88
CA ILE A 49 6.02 -29.74 43.35
C ILE A 49 7.01 -28.60 43.69
N VAL A 50 8.26 -28.74 43.33
CA VAL A 50 9.31 -27.75 43.57
C VAL A 50 10.43 -27.95 42.57
N GLY A 51 11.19 -26.89 42.27
CA GLY A 51 12.36 -26.94 41.36
C GLY A 51 13.54 -26.19 41.94
N THR A 52 14.74 -26.64 41.54
CA THR A 52 16.03 -26.00 41.83
C THR A 52 16.94 -26.08 40.62
N ILE A 53 18.09 -25.45 40.69
CA ILE A 53 19.17 -25.59 39.67
C ILE A 53 20.45 -26.04 40.36
N THR A 54 21.32 -26.74 39.62
CA THR A 54 22.63 -27.14 40.12
C THR A 54 23.58 -25.94 40.22
N ASP A 55 24.46 -25.97 41.23
CA ASP A 55 25.58 -25.02 41.37
C ASP A 55 26.71 -25.32 40.37
N LYS A 56 27.82 -24.54 40.45
CA LYS A 56 28.97 -24.70 39.55
C LYS A 56 29.66 -26.09 39.69
N ASP A 57 29.50 -26.76 40.83
CA ASP A 57 30.05 -28.09 41.12
C ASP A 57 29.05 -29.20 40.78
N GLY A 58 27.94 -28.85 40.10
CA GLY A 58 26.88 -29.77 39.70
C GLY A 58 25.98 -30.22 40.85
N LYS A 59 26.11 -29.66 42.05
CA LYS A 59 25.35 -30.10 43.24
C LYS A 59 24.00 -29.40 43.28
N PHE A 60 22.98 -30.13 43.74
CA PHE A 60 21.66 -29.58 44.01
C PHE A 60 21.13 -30.05 45.36
N SER A 61 20.23 -29.27 45.92
CA SER A 61 19.45 -29.57 47.13
C SER A 61 18.03 -29.11 46.93
N VAL A 62 17.08 -30.02 47.13
CA VAL A 62 15.63 -29.72 47.03
C VAL A 62 14.88 -30.34 48.20
N LYS A 63 14.04 -29.55 48.83
CA LYS A 63 13.24 -29.96 50.00
C LYS A 63 11.90 -30.49 49.54
N SER A 64 11.47 -31.67 50.04
CA SER A 64 10.19 -32.24 49.77
C SER A 64 9.47 -32.59 51.10
N GLU A 65 8.19 -32.33 51.14
CA GLU A 65 7.31 -32.74 52.25
C GLU A 65 6.66 -34.10 51.99
N ARG A 66 6.98 -34.77 50.89
CA ARG A 66 6.43 -36.07 50.48
C ARG A 66 7.50 -37.13 50.46
N SER A 67 7.13 -38.36 50.71
CA SER A 67 8.03 -39.53 50.68
C SER A 67 8.13 -40.16 49.29
N ASP A 68 7.18 -39.93 48.41
CA ASP A 68 7.13 -40.40 47.03
C ASP A 68 7.31 -39.24 46.06
N ASN A 69 8.42 -39.23 45.32
CA ASN A 69 8.77 -38.12 44.41
C ASN A 69 9.31 -38.65 43.10
N LEU A 70 9.01 -37.96 41.97
CA LEU A 70 9.64 -38.18 40.68
C LEU A 70 10.57 -36.99 40.38
N LEU A 71 11.86 -37.25 40.40
CA LEU A 71 12.87 -36.25 40.06
C LEU A 71 13.07 -36.19 38.53
N LYS A 72 12.92 -35.01 37.95
CA LYS A 72 13.20 -34.75 36.54
C LYS A 72 14.39 -33.80 36.40
N ILE A 73 15.41 -34.22 35.72
CA ILE A 73 16.64 -33.46 35.47
C ILE A 73 16.67 -33.10 33.99
N THR A 74 16.77 -31.79 33.68
CA THR A 74 16.75 -31.29 32.31
C THR A 74 17.78 -30.21 32.09
N MET A 75 18.41 -30.27 30.91
CA MET A 75 19.27 -29.22 30.39
C MET A 75 19.12 -29.14 28.86
N VAL A 76 19.26 -27.95 28.28
CA VAL A 76 19.16 -27.75 26.83
C VAL A 76 20.30 -28.53 26.15
N GLY A 77 19.95 -29.39 25.20
CA GLY A 77 20.90 -30.24 24.47
C GLY A 77 21.15 -31.60 25.12
N TYR A 78 20.49 -31.94 26.22
CA TYR A 78 20.64 -33.24 26.93
C TYR A 78 19.30 -33.95 27.02
N THR A 79 19.32 -35.28 26.99
CA THR A 79 18.16 -36.15 27.20
C THR A 79 17.61 -35.98 28.61
N PRO A 80 16.35 -35.67 28.84
CA PRO A 80 15.77 -35.58 30.18
C PRO A 80 15.90 -36.89 30.94
N LYS A 81 16.40 -36.86 32.19
CA LYS A 81 16.48 -38.02 33.06
C LYS A 81 15.45 -37.98 34.15
N TYR A 82 14.75 -39.07 34.35
CA TYR A 82 13.75 -39.25 35.41
C TYR A 82 14.20 -40.26 36.40
N ILE A 83 14.06 -39.96 37.72
CA ILE A 83 14.46 -40.84 38.82
C ILE A 83 13.31 -40.89 39.80
N ASN A 84 12.80 -42.07 40.07
CA ASN A 84 11.83 -42.30 41.14
C ASN A 84 12.55 -42.29 42.50
N CYS A 85 12.17 -41.41 43.39
CA CYS A 85 12.77 -41.20 44.68
C CYS A 85 11.75 -41.57 45.78
N ASN A 86 11.80 -42.81 46.26
CA ASN A 86 11.04 -43.26 47.39
C ASN A 86 11.97 -43.31 48.61
N GLN A 87 11.80 -42.37 49.56
CA GLN A 87 12.63 -42.26 50.79
C GLN A 87 14.15 -42.03 50.56
N CYS A 88 14.58 -41.57 49.37
CA CYS A 88 15.96 -41.23 49.08
C CYS A 88 16.32 -39.86 49.67
N VAL A 89 17.43 -39.78 50.46
CA VAL A 89 17.98 -38.53 51.01
C VAL A 89 19.18 -38.06 50.17
N GLU A 90 20.02 -38.99 49.69
CA GLU A 90 21.19 -38.71 48.88
C GLU A 90 21.15 -39.55 47.60
N LEU A 91 21.18 -38.88 46.42
CA LEU A 91 21.04 -39.50 45.11
C LEU A 91 22.42 -39.78 44.44
N GLY A 92 23.49 -39.32 45.07
CA GLY A 92 24.86 -39.47 44.52
C GLY A 92 25.06 -38.74 43.17
N ASP A 93 25.96 -39.29 42.37
CA ASP A 93 26.32 -38.76 41.03
C ASP A 93 25.32 -39.23 39.98
N ILE A 94 24.71 -38.28 39.27
CA ILE A 94 23.70 -38.50 38.25
C ILE A 94 24.24 -38.03 36.91
N SER A 95 24.57 -38.93 35.99
CA SER A 95 25.02 -38.56 34.64
C SER A 95 23.83 -38.35 33.72
N ILE A 96 23.86 -37.26 32.94
CA ILE A 96 22.98 -36.98 31.81
C ILE A 96 23.79 -37.00 30.50
N PHE A 97 23.15 -37.38 29.41
CA PHE A 97 23.81 -37.61 28.12
C PHE A 97 23.27 -36.61 27.07
N PRO A 98 24.13 -36.14 26.15
CA PRO A 98 23.68 -35.31 25.04
C PRO A 98 22.59 -36.02 24.24
N ASP A 99 21.57 -35.28 23.84
CA ASP A 99 20.53 -35.78 22.96
C ASP A 99 21.01 -35.75 21.50
N SER A 100 21.51 -36.89 21.03
CA SER A 100 21.99 -37.06 19.65
C SER A 100 20.88 -36.89 18.56
N LYS A 101 19.60 -36.80 18.95
CA LYS A 101 18.49 -36.55 18.06
C LYS A 101 18.17 -35.04 17.87
N LEU A 102 18.82 -34.16 18.61
CA LEU A 102 18.50 -32.71 18.61
C LEU A 102 19.29 -31.90 17.57
N LEU A 103 19.95 -32.49 16.60
CA LEU A 103 20.65 -31.81 15.50
C LEU A 103 20.16 -32.21 14.10
N SER A 104 19.05 -32.89 13.97
CA SER A 104 18.30 -32.78 12.75
C SER A 104 17.48 -31.48 12.86
N ASP A 105 17.68 -30.55 11.93
CA ASP A 105 16.89 -29.34 11.76
C ASP A 105 15.42 -29.63 12.14
N VAL A 106 14.98 -29.08 13.26
CA VAL A 106 13.54 -28.91 13.48
C VAL A 106 13.13 -27.87 12.46
N VAL A 107 12.84 -28.31 11.24
CA VAL A 107 12.10 -27.55 10.28
C VAL A 107 10.74 -27.33 10.94
N VAL A 108 10.62 -26.22 11.65
CA VAL A 108 9.32 -25.68 12.05
C VAL A 108 8.62 -25.36 10.73
N THR A 109 7.85 -26.31 10.22
CA THR A 109 7.00 -26.18 9.05
C THR A 109 5.76 -25.37 9.41
N GLY A 110 5.96 -24.22 10.07
CA GLY A 110 4.96 -23.19 10.21
C GLY A 110 4.84 -22.43 8.89
N THR A 111 3.64 -22.14 8.48
CA THR A 111 3.42 -21.20 7.36
C THR A 111 4.03 -19.86 7.72
N ASN A 112 4.68 -19.17 6.77
CA ASN A 112 5.21 -17.83 6.99
C ASN A 112 4.09 -16.79 7.21
N PHE A 113 2.86 -17.18 7.03
CA PHE A 113 1.66 -16.35 7.13
C PHE A 113 0.82 -16.84 8.32
N THR A 114 0.44 -15.92 9.18
CA THR A 114 -0.46 -16.19 10.31
C THR A 114 -1.51 -15.09 10.38
N THR A 115 -2.76 -15.42 10.15
CA THR A 115 -3.85 -14.45 10.27
C THR A 115 -4.32 -14.37 11.72
N LYS A 116 -4.44 -13.16 12.24
CA LYS A 116 -4.96 -12.89 13.59
C LYS A 116 -5.93 -11.73 13.53
N GLY A 117 -7.22 -12.05 13.45
CA GLY A 117 -8.28 -11.07 13.24
C GLY A 117 -8.17 -10.42 11.87
N ASP A 118 -8.11 -9.09 11.84
CA ASP A 118 -8.07 -8.29 10.60
C ASP A 118 -6.68 -8.22 9.97
N LYS A 119 -5.70 -8.80 10.64
CA LYS A 119 -4.28 -8.70 10.31
C LYS A 119 -3.68 -10.05 9.91
N MET A 120 -3.02 -10.09 8.77
CA MET A 120 -2.12 -11.16 8.38
C MET A 120 -0.69 -10.79 8.80
N MET A 121 -0.13 -11.54 9.73
CA MET A 121 1.27 -11.41 10.15
C MET A 121 2.14 -12.28 9.24
N ILE A 122 3.14 -11.67 8.61
CA ILE A 122 4.02 -12.30 7.65
C ILE A 122 5.43 -12.32 8.23
N ARG A 123 5.90 -13.51 8.56
CA ARG A 123 7.30 -13.72 8.96
C ARG A 123 8.15 -13.77 7.70
N VAL A 124 9.08 -12.83 7.57
CA VAL A 124 10.02 -12.82 6.45
C VAL A 124 11.13 -13.85 6.74
N PRO A 125 11.31 -14.89 5.91
CA PRO A 125 12.37 -15.89 6.08
C PRO A 125 13.77 -15.28 5.96
N GLU A 126 14.76 -15.84 6.63
CA GLU A 126 16.13 -15.29 6.62
C GLU A 126 16.81 -15.37 5.25
N ASP A 127 16.46 -16.36 4.44
CA ASP A 127 16.88 -16.46 3.04
C ASP A 127 16.27 -15.35 2.18
N VAL A 128 14.99 -14.99 2.35
CA VAL A 128 14.39 -13.83 1.71
C VAL A 128 15.10 -12.55 2.14
N LYS A 129 15.34 -12.34 3.45
CA LYS A 129 16.07 -11.18 3.95
C LYS A 129 17.49 -11.04 3.42
N LYS A 130 18.16 -12.18 3.15
CA LYS A 130 19.51 -12.19 2.59
C LYS A 130 19.54 -11.91 1.09
N ASN A 131 18.49 -12.32 0.38
CA ASN A 131 18.45 -12.30 -1.08
C ASN A 131 17.69 -11.07 -1.63
N THR A 132 16.93 -10.36 -0.79
CA THR A 132 16.24 -9.12 -1.18
C THR A 132 17.03 -7.89 -0.72
N PHE A 133 16.88 -6.77 -1.43
CA PHE A 133 17.64 -5.56 -1.16
C PHE A 133 16.84 -4.48 -0.47
N ASP A 134 15.54 -4.40 -0.71
CA ASP A 134 14.63 -3.36 -0.26
C ASP A 134 13.27 -3.93 0.19
N GLY A 135 12.38 -3.06 0.69
CA GLY A 135 11.05 -3.47 1.16
C GLY A 135 10.15 -3.98 0.03
N TYR A 136 10.21 -3.39 -1.17
CA TYR A 136 9.42 -3.85 -2.32
C TYR A 136 9.87 -5.22 -2.83
N ALA A 137 11.19 -5.42 -2.93
CA ALA A 137 11.73 -6.72 -3.29
C ALA A 137 11.33 -7.79 -2.26
N THR A 138 11.31 -7.42 -0.97
CA THR A 138 10.86 -8.31 0.11
C THR A 138 9.38 -8.66 -0.04
N LEU A 139 8.49 -7.70 -0.27
CA LEU A 139 7.06 -7.94 -0.51
C LEU A 139 6.83 -8.82 -1.75
N SER A 140 7.49 -8.48 -2.85
CA SER A 140 7.38 -9.25 -4.11
C SER A 140 7.83 -10.69 -3.93
N ALA A 141 8.95 -10.91 -3.19
CA ALA A 141 9.46 -12.24 -2.89
C ALA A 141 8.52 -13.06 -1.99
N MET A 142 7.74 -12.40 -1.15
CA MET A 142 6.73 -13.09 -0.32
C MET A 142 5.51 -13.52 -1.15
N THR A 143 5.22 -12.88 -2.28
CA THR A 143 4.11 -13.19 -3.20
C THR A 143 2.79 -13.36 -2.43
N ILE A 144 2.30 -12.28 -1.87
CA ILE A 144 1.11 -12.27 -1.00
C ILE A 144 -0.12 -12.19 -1.90
N PRO A 145 -1.08 -13.14 -1.86
CA PRO A 145 -2.33 -13.04 -2.57
C PRO A 145 -3.09 -11.75 -2.23
N GLY A 146 -3.81 -11.21 -3.20
CA GLY A 146 -4.49 -9.92 -3.06
C GLY A 146 -3.58 -8.70 -3.18
N LEU A 147 -2.25 -8.87 -3.27
CA LEU A 147 -1.29 -7.79 -3.46
C LEU A 147 -0.57 -7.88 -4.80
N ASN A 148 -0.55 -6.77 -5.51
CA ASN A 148 0.30 -6.58 -6.68
C ASN A 148 1.47 -5.67 -6.31
N VAL A 149 2.70 -6.17 -6.44
CA VAL A 149 3.94 -5.43 -6.17
C VAL A 149 4.67 -5.19 -7.47
N ASP A 150 4.64 -3.97 -7.96
CA ASP A 150 5.37 -3.55 -9.15
C ASP A 150 6.79 -3.12 -8.76
N LEU A 151 7.78 -3.96 -9.08
CA LEU A 151 9.19 -3.71 -8.81
C LEU A 151 9.80 -2.66 -9.76
N ILE A 152 9.11 -2.33 -10.84
CA ILE A 152 9.55 -1.33 -11.82
C ILE A 152 9.15 0.07 -11.36
N ASN A 153 7.89 0.24 -10.96
CA ASN A 153 7.35 1.54 -10.54
C ASN A 153 7.40 1.74 -9.02
N HIS A 154 7.84 0.74 -8.25
CA HIS A 154 7.82 0.73 -6.78
C HIS A 154 6.44 1.10 -6.23
N THR A 155 5.42 0.38 -6.69
CA THR A 155 4.04 0.53 -6.21
C THR A 155 3.51 -0.78 -5.64
N VAL A 156 2.61 -0.64 -4.67
CA VAL A 156 1.87 -1.76 -4.11
C VAL A 156 0.39 -1.43 -4.22
N THR A 157 -0.36 -2.30 -4.84
CA THR A 157 -1.81 -2.16 -5.00
C THR A 157 -2.52 -3.43 -4.52
N SER A 158 -3.76 -3.30 -4.13
CA SER A 158 -4.62 -4.44 -3.83
C SER A 158 -5.86 -4.41 -4.72
N LYS A 159 -6.57 -5.52 -4.80
CA LYS A 159 -7.86 -5.58 -5.51
C LYS A 159 -8.93 -4.70 -4.86
N THR A 160 -8.75 -4.35 -3.59
CA THR A 160 -9.71 -3.56 -2.79
C THR A 160 -9.40 -2.07 -2.77
N GLY A 161 -8.34 -1.63 -3.43
CA GLY A 161 -7.94 -0.23 -3.55
C GLY A 161 -6.45 0.02 -3.27
N GLU A 162 -6.12 1.26 -2.99
CA GLU A 162 -4.74 1.67 -2.68
C GLU A 162 -4.26 1.07 -1.36
N VAL A 163 -2.99 0.69 -1.32
CA VAL A 163 -2.32 0.14 -0.14
C VAL A 163 -1.50 1.23 0.52
N LEU A 164 -1.84 1.53 1.77
CA LEU A 164 -1.06 2.42 2.60
C LEU A 164 0.19 1.69 3.10
N LEU A 165 1.37 2.28 2.89
CA LEU A 165 2.64 1.72 3.34
C LEU A 165 3.05 2.35 4.67
N CYS A 166 3.37 1.50 5.64
CA CYS A 166 3.77 1.91 6.98
C CYS A 166 5.08 1.27 7.41
N VAL A 167 5.77 1.94 8.34
CA VAL A 167 6.92 1.41 9.08
C VAL A 167 6.67 1.61 10.57
N ASN A 168 6.56 0.50 11.32
CA ASN A 168 6.22 0.50 12.75
C ASN A 168 4.91 1.27 13.08
N GLY A 169 3.87 1.04 12.28
CA GLY A 169 2.55 1.67 12.42
C GLY A 169 2.45 3.10 11.91
N ARG A 170 3.42 3.56 11.16
CA ARG A 170 3.55 4.92 10.66
C ARG A 170 3.55 4.92 9.14
N GLU A 171 2.73 5.76 8.54
CA GLU A 171 2.67 6.01 7.11
C GLU A 171 4.00 6.55 6.57
N VAL A 172 4.47 6.03 5.45
CA VAL A 172 5.78 6.35 4.87
C VAL A 172 5.74 6.49 3.36
N GLU A 173 6.67 7.27 2.83
CA GLU A 173 6.84 7.43 1.38
C GLU A 173 7.45 6.20 0.69
N LYS A 174 7.18 6.09 -0.61
CA LYS A 174 7.76 5.04 -1.48
C LYS A 174 9.27 4.91 -1.31
N GLY A 175 9.98 6.04 -1.23
CA GLY A 175 11.43 6.08 -1.05
C GLY A 175 11.90 5.47 0.27
N GLU A 176 11.13 5.59 1.35
CA GLU A 176 11.50 4.97 2.63
C GLU A 176 11.42 3.45 2.56
N ILE A 177 10.43 2.90 1.85
CA ILE A 177 10.33 1.45 1.63
C ILE A 177 11.49 0.94 0.75
N GLN A 178 11.92 1.72 -0.26
CA GLN A 178 13.11 1.41 -1.05
C GLN A 178 14.39 1.41 -0.22
N ALA A 179 14.49 2.30 0.76
CA ALA A 179 15.64 2.39 1.64
C ALA A 179 15.66 1.35 2.76
N LEU A 180 14.56 0.60 3.00
CA LEU A 180 14.50 -0.42 4.05
C LEU A 180 15.53 -1.53 3.82
N ASN A 181 16.27 -1.85 4.88
CA ASN A 181 17.13 -3.03 4.86
C ASN A 181 16.32 -4.27 5.28
N PRO A 182 16.14 -5.26 4.39
CA PRO A 182 15.37 -6.47 4.73
C PRO A 182 15.86 -7.23 5.96
N LYS A 183 17.17 -7.16 6.28
CA LYS A 183 17.76 -7.79 7.46
C LYS A 183 17.23 -7.20 8.77
N ASP A 184 16.74 -5.97 8.73
CA ASP A 184 16.18 -5.27 9.89
C ASP A 184 14.65 -5.44 10.01
N ILE A 185 13.99 -6.04 9.01
CA ILE A 185 12.57 -6.37 9.09
C ILE A 185 12.39 -7.52 10.08
N ASN A 186 11.59 -7.29 11.12
CA ASN A 186 11.17 -8.33 12.07
C ASN A 186 10.03 -9.16 11.47
N ARG A 187 8.98 -8.49 11.01
CA ARG A 187 7.83 -9.06 10.31
C ARG A 187 7.14 -7.99 9.47
N ILE A 188 6.21 -8.42 8.63
CA ILE A 188 5.30 -7.53 7.89
C ILE A 188 3.89 -7.82 8.39
N ASP A 189 3.14 -6.79 8.73
CA ASP A 189 1.74 -6.88 9.10
C ASP A 189 0.90 -6.34 7.93
N PHE A 190 0.03 -7.18 7.37
CA PHE A 190 -0.88 -6.80 6.29
C PHE A 190 -2.31 -6.75 6.81
N TYR A 191 -2.92 -5.58 6.71
CA TYR A 191 -4.33 -5.35 7.00
C TYR A 191 -5.06 -5.19 5.67
N GLN A 192 -5.82 -6.17 5.27
CA GLN A 192 -6.45 -6.22 3.97
C GLN A 192 -7.70 -5.34 3.88
N LYS A 193 -8.28 -4.96 5.01
CA LYS A 193 -9.51 -4.17 5.08
C LYS A 193 -9.52 -3.07 6.13
N PHE A 194 -9.06 -3.34 7.32
CA PHE A 194 -9.19 -2.40 8.43
C PHE A 194 -7.97 -2.45 9.34
N ASP A 195 -7.33 -1.31 9.48
CA ASP A 195 -6.36 -1.06 10.54
C ASP A 195 -6.93 0.00 11.50
N PRO A 196 -7.09 -0.31 12.80
CA PRO A 196 -7.56 0.68 13.78
C PRO A 196 -6.71 1.96 13.85
N ASN A 197 -5.45 1.87 13.47
CA ASN A 197 -4.55 3.01 13.42
C ASN A 197 -4.66 3.84 12.13
N HIS A 198 -5.22 3.26 11.06
CA HIS A 198 -5.42 3.91 9.77
C HIS A 198 -6.84 3.62 9.24
N PRO A 199 -7.88 4.11 9.91
CA PRO A 199 -9.26 3.69 9.66
C PRO A 199 -9.82 4.15 8.30
N SER A 200 -9.16 5.09 7.63
CA SER A 200 -9.52 5.57 6.28
C SER A 200 -8.84 4.80 5.15
N ALA A 201 -7.82 3.97 5.46
CA ALA A 201 -7.09 3.22 4.44
C ALA A 201 -7.86 1.97 4.00
N SER A 202 -7.86 1.68 2.69
CA SER A 202 -8.47 0.47 2.12
C SER A 202 -7.69 -0.78 2.46
N ALA A 203 -6.37 -0.69 2.51
CA ALA A 203 -5.46 -1.74 2.97
C ALA A 203 -4.18 -1.12 3.52
N VAL A 204 -3.50 -1.80 4.46
CA VAL A 204 -2.27 -1.30 5.09
C VAL A 204 -1.22 -2.40 5.11
N ILE A 205 0.01 -2.07 4.71
CA ILE A 205 1.19 -2.89 4.92
C ILE A 205 2.10 -2.17 5.91
N ASP A 206 2.37 -2.80 7.04
CA ASP A 206 3.27 -2.26 8.06
C ASP A 206 4.53 -3.13 8.21
N PHE A 207 5.66 -2.54 7.89
CA PHE A 207 6.98 -3.14 8.12
C PHE A 207 7.39 -2.94 9.57
N VAL A 208 7.26 -3.95 10.39
CA VAL A 208 7.71 -3.94 11.78
C VAL A 208 9.21 -4.19 11.82
N MET A 209 9.95 -3.15 12.17
CA MET A 209 11.43 -3.16 12.14
C MET A 209 12.03 -3.61 13.47
N LYS A 210 13.28 -4.09 13.42
CA LYS A 210 14.13 -4.35 14.61
C LYS A 210 14.65 -3.03 15.18
N ASN A 211 14.95 -3.02 16.47
CA ASN A 211 15.50 -1.85 17.19
C ASN A 211 16.96 -1.52 16.82
N ARG A 212 17.32 -0.22 16.79
CA ARG A 212 18.68 0.27 16.56
C ARG A 212 19.01 1.44 17.51
N ASP A 213 20.25 1.58 18.03
CA ASP A 213 20.63 2.55 19.06
C ASP A 213 21.23 3.87 18.55
N SER A 214 22.08 3.84 17.55
CA SER A 214 22.69 5.02 16.93
C SER A 214 23.35 4.65 15.61
N GLY A 215 23.48 5.62 14.70
CA GLY A 215 24.12 5.38 13.42
C GLY A 215 23.50 6.19 12.29
N GLY A 216 23.56 5.63 11.10
CA GLY A 216 22.96 6.25 9.92
C GLY A 216 22.83 5.29 8.75
N LEU A 217 22.17 5.81 7.74
CA LEU A 217 21.92 5.15 6.48
C LEU A 217 22.19 6.15 5.34
N VAL A 218 22.93 5.73 4.34
CA VAL A 218 22.95 6.39 3.03
C VAL A 218 22.47 5.38 2.01
N TYR A 219 21.40 5.70 1.31
CA TYR A 219 20.84 4.87 0.26
C TYR A 219 20.76 5.67 -1.03
N GLY A 220 21.33 5.12 -2.09
CA GLY A 220 21.23 5.67 -3.45
C GLY A 220 20.60 4.66 -4.39
N ASN A 221 19.71 5.14 -5.26
CA ASN A 221 19.11 4.37 -6.33
C ASN A 221 19.11 5.18 -7.62
N ALA A 222 19.43 4.56 -8.74
CA ALA A 222 19.30 5.13 -10.06
C ALA A 222 18.72 4.10 -11.02
N ARG A 223 17.76 4.53 -11.84
CA ARG A 223 17.14 3.70 -12.88
C ARG A 223 17.20 4.45 -14.21
N HIS A 224 17.54 3.73 -15.26
CA HIS A 224 17.62 4.31 -16.60
C HIS A 224 17.09 3.33 -17.65
N HIS A 225 16.28 3.84 -18.57
CA HIS A 225 15.82 3.07 -19.72
C HIS A 225 16.94 2.98 -20.77
N LEU A 226 17.19 1.77 -21.25
CA LEU A 226 18.33 1.55 -22.17
C LEU A 226 18.07 2.03 -23.61
N ASN A 227 16.83 2.27 -23.96
CA ASN A 227 16.41 2.58 -25.32
C ASN A 227 15.74 3.96 -25.49
N ILE A 228 15.58 4.72 -24.41
CA ILE A 228 15.12 6.11 -24.42
C ILE A 228 15.79 6.91 -23.30
N GLY A 229 15.88 8.23 -23.47
CA GLY A 229 16.41 9.15 -22.46
C GLY A 229 15.42 9.36 -21.29
N LYS A 230 15.10 8.31 -20.54
CA LYS A 230 14.19 8.38 -19.38
C LYS A 230 14.81 7.65 -18.20
N GLY A 231 14.69 8.24 -17.02
CA GLY A 231 15.20 7.64 -15.82
C GLY A 231 14.69 8.35 -14.57
N ASP A 232 15.02 7.78 -13.42
CA ASP A 232 14.78 8.37 -12.12
C ASP A 232 15.87 7.95 -11.12
N GLY A 233 15.94 8.68 -10.02
CA GLY A 233 16.88 8.38 -8.98
C GLY A 233 16.49 8.99 -7.64
N MET A 234 17.13 8.46 -6.59
CA MET A 234 16.93 8.90 -5.22
C MET A 234 18.23 8.79 -4.43
N LEU A 235 18.46 9.76 -3.58
CA LEU A 235 19.45 9.73 -2.50
C LEU A 235 18.72 9.98 -1.18
N ASP A 236 18.85 9.08 -0.23
CA ASP A 236 18.28 9.17 1.12
C ASP A 236 19.40 9.06 2.16
N VAL A 237 19.54 10.09 2.99
CA VAL A 237 20.57 10.18 4.03
C VAL A 237 19.89 10.34 5.37
N LYS A 238 20.05 9.36 6.25
CA LYS A 238 19.51 9.35 7.60
C LYS A 238 20.61 9.31 8.64
N HIS A 239 20.46 10.12 9.66
CA HIS A 239 21.35 10.12 10.84
C HIS A 239 20.52 9.94 12.11
N TYR A 240 20.90 8.97 12.92
CA TYR A 240 20.22 8.62 14.18
C TYR A 240 21.13 8.97 15.38
N LYS A 241 20.58 9.67 16.35
CA LYS A 241 21.28 9.94 17.60
C LYS A 241 20.31 9.86 18.77
N LYS A 242 20.45 8.83 19.62
CA LYS A 242 19.54 8.56 20.74
C LYS A 242 18.07 8.53 20.28
N ASN A 243 17.31 9.53 20.66
CA ASN A 243 15.87 9.63 20.42
C ASN A 243 15.51 10.55 19.23
N SER A 244 16.49 10.92 18.41
CA SER A 244 16.27 11.84 17.28
C SER A 244 16.81 11.27 15.99
N GLU A 245 16.10 11.57 14.89
CA GLU A 245 16.48 11.25 13.52
C GLU A 245 16.45 12.52 12.69
N LEU A 246 17.50 12.76 11.92
CA LEU A 246 17.53 13.73 10.84
C LEU A 246 17.57 12.97 9.52
N ASN A 247 16.64 13.28 8.61
CA ASN A 247 16.58 12.68 7.30
C ASN A 247 16.59 13.76 6.21
N PHE A 248 17.48 13.62 5.25
CA PHE A 248 17.48 14.37 4.02
C PHE A 248 17.31 13.44 2.84
N GLN A 249 16.33 13.72 1.99
CA GLN A 249 16.06 12.94 0.77
C GLN A 249 15.95 13.87 -0.43
N ILE A 250 16.62 13.50 -1.50
CA ILE A 250 16.44 14.10 -2.83
C ILE A 250 16.05 12.99 -3.78
N SER A 251 15.01 13.21 -4.55
CA SER A 251 14.57 12.28 -5.60
C SER A 251 14.12 13.04 -6.82
N GLY A 252 14.21 12.42 -7.98
CA GLY A 252 13.75 13.04 -9.20
C GLY A 252 13.63 12.06 -10.34
N ASN A 253 12.94 12.48 -11.37
CA ASN A 253 12.87 11.78 -12.65
C ASN A 253 13.13 12.74 -13.80
N TYR A 254 13.61 12.21 -14.87
CA TYR A 254 13.81 12.95 -16.10
C TYR A 254 13.33 12.13 -17.29
N GLY A 255 12.87 12.84 -18.32
CA GLY A 255 12.55 12.30 -19.62
C GLY A 255 13.09 13.24 -20.71
N CYS A 256 13.78 12.71 -21.70
CA CYS A 256 14.19 13.44 -22.90
C CYS A 256 14.21 12.45 -24.06
N TYR A 257 13.11 12.35 -24.78
CA TYR A 257 12.98 11.36 -25.85
C TYR A 257 12.02 11.82 -26.94
N THR A 258 12.15 11.20 -28.10
CA THR A 258 11.22 11.35 -29.22
C THR A 258 10.42 10.06 -29.39
N LEU A 259 9.15 10.19 -29.74
CA LEU A 259 8.28 9.08 -30.14
C LEU A 259 7.92 9.27 -31.61
N ASP A 260 8.26 8.28 -32.43
CA ASP A 260 7.95 8.29 -33.86
C ASP A 260 6.45 8.01 -34.11
N ARG A 261 5.74 7.46 -33.13
CA ARG A 261 4.32 7.12 -33.17
C ARG A 261 3.72 7.26 -31.78
N GLY A 262 2.68 8.06 -31.66
CA GLY A 262 1.99 8.31 -30.38
C GLY A 262 0.56 7.76 -30.37
N GLU A 263 -0.42 8.58 -30.67
CA GLU A 263 -1.84 8.24 -30.69
C GLU A 263 -2.38 8.25 -32.11
N GLU A 264 -3.16 7.23 -32.46
CA GLU A 264 -4.01 7.22 -33.64
C GLU A 264 -5.47 7.32 -33.17
N SER A 265 -6.26 8.20 -33.78
CA SER A 265 -7.69 8.29 -33.46
C SER A 265 -8.55 8.53 -34.68
N ALA A 266 -9.77 8.00 -34.62
CA ALA A 266 -10.84 8.29 -35.56
C ALA A 266 -12.04 8.84 -34.79
N THR A 267 -12.43 10.07 -35.08
CA THR A 267 -13.54 10.76 -34.45
C THR A 267 -14.63 11.04 -35.49
N SER A 268 -15.87 10.66 -35.19
CA SER A 268 -17.05 10.99 -35.99
C SER A 268 -17.91 12.00 -35.24
N MET A 269 -18.21 13.12 -35.87
CA MET A 269 -18.96 14.26 -35.33
C MET A 269 -20.14 14.56 -36.27
N ALA A 270 -21.37 14.35 -35.81
CA ALA A 270 -22.58 14.60 -36.60
C ALA A 270 -23.20 15.94 -36.14
N PHE A 271 -23.07 16.97 -36.98
CA PHE A 271 -23.77 18.25 -36.88
C PHE A 271 -25.15 18.15 -37.53
N ILE A 272 -25.96 19.16 -37.40
CA ILE A 272 -27.30 19.20 -38.04
C ILE A 272 -27.21 19.14 -39.57
N ASP A 273 -26.26 19.86 -40.14
CA ASP A 273 -26.08 20.05 -41.57
C ASP A 273 -25.01 19.18 -42.23
N LYS A 274 -24.13 18.61 -41.40
CA LYS A 274 -22.96 17.84 -41.91
C LYS A 274 -22.46 16.79 -40.92
N LYS A 275 -21.80 15.78 -41.46
CA LYS A 275 -21.02 14.81 -40.68
C LYS A 275 -19.52 15.04 -40.98
N VAL A 276 -18.74 15.21 -39.94
CA VAL A 276 -17.29 15.35 -40.01
C VAL A 276 -16.63 14.12 -39.45
N ILE A 277 -15.80 13.49 -40.23
CA ILE A 277 -14.92 12.41 -39.77
C ILE A 277 -13.51 13.01 -39.70
N LYS A 278 -12.93 12.98 -38.50
CA LYS A 278 -11.54 13.40 -38.25
C LYS A 278 -10.72 12.16 -37.99
N THR A 279 -9.65 11.96 -38.74
CA THR A 279 -8.58 11.03 -38.38
C THR A 279 -7.37 11.83 -37.93
N SER A 280 -6.69 11.34 -36.92
CA SER A 280 -5.44 11.97 -36.45
C SER A 280 -4.41 10.92 -36.05
N GLU A 281 -3.15 11.21 -36.34
CA GLU A 281 -2.00 10.40 -35.95
C GLU A 281 -0.91 11.31 -35.40
N VAL A 282 -0.51 11.07 -34.16
CA VAL A 282 0.59 11.79 -33.52
C VAL A 282 1.91 11.22 -34.00
N LYS A 283 2.72 12.05 -34.67
CA LYS A 283 4.03 11.70 -35.26
C LYS A 283 5.14 12.55 -34.64
N ASN A 284 6.33 11.99 -34.48
CA ASN A 284 7.55 12.74 -34.09
C ASN A 284 7.35 13.65 -32.87
N SER A 285 6.76 13.12 -31.80
CA SER A 285 6.58 13.88 -30.56
C SER A 285 7.89 13.99 -29.80
N ILE A 286 8.19 15.20 -29.31
CA ILE A 286 9.31 15.45 -28.41
C ILE A 286 8.74 15.60 -27.00
N PHE A 287 9.23 14.80 -26.08
CA PHE A 287 8.87 14.86 -24.67
C PHE A 287 10.08 15.18 -23.81
N ARG A 288 9.96 16.19 -22.96
CA ARG A 288 10.98 16.54 -21.96
C ARG A 288 10.29 16.71 -20.62
N SER A 289 10.81 16.07 -19.58
CA SER A 289 10.34 16.22 -18.20
C SER A 289 11.52 16.26 -17.25
N ASN A 290 11.40 17.06 -16.19
CA ASN A 290 12.35 17.11 -15.11
C ASN A 290 11.62 17.42 -13.82
N HIS A 291 11.48 16.42 -12.95
CA HIS A 291 10.84 16.57 -11.68
C HIS A 291 11.86 16.34 -10.56
N LEU A 292 11.94 17.28 -9.64
CA LEU A 292 12.83 17.22 -8.49
C LEU A 292 12.03 17.39 -7.21
N ARG A 293 12.24 16.50 -6.26
CA ARG A 293 11.63 16.54 -4.93
C ARG A 293 12.71 16.46 -3.87
N ASN A 294 12.72 17.44 -2.98
CA ASN A 294 13.59 17.50 -1.83
C ASN A 294 12.76 17.40 -0.55
N ARG A 295 13.24 16.64 0.43
CA ARG A 295 12.64 16.52 1.76
C ARG A 295 13.71 16.66 2.84
N LEU A 296 13.45 17.49 3.81
CA LEU A 296 14.20 17.55 5.05
C LEU A 296 13.24 17.25 6.20
N SER A 297 13.54 16.29 7.04
CA SER A 297 12.70 15.99 8.21
C SER A 297 13.53 15.76 9.46
N TRP A 298 13.00 16.23 10.57
CA TRP A 298 13.52 15.98 11.91
C TRP A 298 12.44 15.34 12.76
N LEU A 299 12.78 14.20 13.35
CA LEU A 299 11.93 13.42 14.22
C LEU A 299 12.57 13.31 15.59
N THR A 300 11.77 13.40 16.64
CA THR A 300 12.18 13.10 18.01
C THR A 300 11.15 12.23 18.71
N GLN A 301 11.65 11.33 19.57
CA GLN A 301 10.83 10.37 20.29
C GLN A 301 11.05 10.52 21.79
N GLY A 302 9.95 10.62 22.56
CA GLY A 302 9.93 10.59 24.02
C GLY A 302 9.36 9.29 24.58
N ARG A 303 9.12 9.22 25.88
CA ARG A 303 8.41 8.10 26.51
C ARG A 303 6.95 8.06 26.07
N GLY A 304 6.65 7.25 25.04
CA GLY A 304 5.29 7.07 24.51
C GLY A 304 4.79 8.22 23.62
N SER A 305 5.64 9.15 23.21
CA SER A 305 5.31 10.23 22.28
C SER A 305 6.32 10.31 21.13
N LEU A 306 5.88 10.81 19.99
CA LEU A 306 6.67 11.05 18.81
C LEU A 306 6.24 12.39 18.19
N PHE A 307 7.20 13.20 17.83
CA PHE A 307 7.00 14.46 17.12
C PHE A 307 7.88 14.48 15.87
N GLN A 308 7.33 14.95 14.75
CA GLN A 308 8.10 15.16 13.53
C GLN A 308 7.70 16.48 12.85
N ILE A 309 8.69 17.15 12.29
CA ILE A 309 8.53 18.24 11.34
C ILE A 309 9.21 17.84 10.03
N SER A 310 8.55 18.14 8.91
CA SER A 310 9.09 17.89 7.57
C SER A 310 8.86 19.10 6.70
N ALA A 311 9.86 19.45 5.89
CA ALA A 311 9.79 20.48 4.86
C ALA A 311 10.05 19.82 3.50
N PHE A 312 9.31 20.26 2.50
CA PHE A 312 9.39 19.74 1.13
C PHE A 312 9.55 20.90 0.16
N LEU A 313 10.30 20.65 -0.92
CA LEU A 313 10.36 21.54 -2.06
C LEU A 313 10.29 20.67 -3.32
N ASN A 314 9.22 20.81 -4.08
CA ASN A 314 9.03 20.10 -5.34
C ASN A 314 9.08 21.09 -6.49
N ARG A 315 9.72 20.68 -7.56
CA ARG A 315 9.76 21.40 -8.83
C ARG A 315 9.47 20.43 -9.97
N GLU A 316 8.58 20.82 -10.85
CA GLU A 316 8.24 20.07 -12.07
C GLU A 316 8.42 20.97 -13.27
N HIS A 317 8.99 20.42 -14.32
CA HIS A 317 9.17 21.08 -15.61
C HIS A 317 8.85 20.06 -16.69
N ASP A 318 7.81 20.31 -17.50
CA ASP A 318 7.36 19.44 -18.56
C ASP A 318 7.22 20.21 -19.89
N VAL A 319 7.71 19.61 -20.95
CA VAL A 319 7.53 20.09 -22.33
C VAL A 319 7.04 18.91 -23.16
N ASN A 320 5.97 19.13 -23.93
CA ASN A 320 5.48 18.18 -24.90
C ASN A 320 5.22 18.92 -26.22
N ASP A 321 5.92 18.52 -27.27
CA ASP A 321 5.83 19.08 -28.60
C ASP A 321 5.42 17.98 -29.58
N GLN A 322 4.17 17.99 -30.00
CA GLN A 322 3.57 16.95 -30.82
C GLN A 322 3.29 17.45 -32.22
N ASN A 323 3.79 16.74 -33.21
CA ASN A 323 3.36 16.89 -34.60
C ASN A 323 2.27 15.86 -34.90
N ILE A 324 1.11 16.33 -35.31
CA ILE A 324 -0.09 15.55 -35.53
C ILE A 324 -0.50 15.67 -37.00
N SER A 325 -0.54 14.55 -37.72
CA SER A 325 -1.18 14.47 -39.03
C SER A 325 -2.68 14.31 -38.85
N GLN A 326 -3.46 15.22 -39.38
CA GLN A 326 -4.92 15.22 -39.30
C GLN A 326 -5.54 15.24 -40.67
N ALA A 327 -6.65 14.51 -40.85
CA ALA A 327 -7.50 14.64 -42.05
C ALA A 327 -8.96 14.77 -41.62
N TYR A 328 -9.67 15.65 -42.29
CA TYR A 328 -11.11 15.89 -42.08
C TYR A 328 -11.86 15.54 -43.34
N SER A 329 -12.97 14.80 -43.22
CA SER A 329 -13.82 14.43 -44.39
C SER A 329 -14.41 15.62 -45.15
N THR A 330 -14.41 16.80 -44.51
CA THR A 330 -14.94 18.07 -45.09
C THR A 330 -13.82 18.93 -45.70
N MET A 331 -12.57 18.51 -45.61
CA MET A 331 -11.40 19.23 -46.15
C MET A 331 -10.55 18.25 -46.96
N GLY A 332 -9.98 18.69 -48.05
CA GLY A 332 -9.08 17.85 -48.86
C GLY A 332 -7.69 17.81 -48.26
N GLY A 333 -7.09 16.61 -48.24
CA GLY A 333 -5.69 16.40 -47.86
C GLY A 333 -5.42 16.25 -46.37
N GLU A 334 -4.16 15.97 -46.07
CA GLU A 334 -3.65 15.92 -44.68
C GLU A 334 -3.21 17.33 -44.22
N ILE A 335 -3.52 17.63 -42.97
CA ILE A 335 -3.16 18.88 -42.29
C ILE A 335 -2.13 18.53 -41.22
N LEU A 336 -0.96 19.14 -41.31
CA LEU A 336 0.02 19.02 -40.23
C LEU A 336 -0.32 20.01 -39.12
N THR A 337 -0.56 19.49 -37.92
CA THR A 337 -0.87 20.23 -36.72
C THR A 337 0.28 20.10 -35.74
N ARG A 338 0.65 21.20 -35.09
CA ARG A 338 1.56 21.19 -33.95
C ARG A 338 0.80 21.52 -32.68
N ASP A 339 0.95 20.71 -31.66
CA ASP A 339 0.43 20.95 -30.30
C ASP A 339 1.62 20.99 -29.32
N TYR A 340 2.03 22.19 -28.97
CA TYR A 340 3.13 22.45 -28.05
C TYR A 340 2.58 22.80 -26.68
N THR A 341 3.04 22.13 -25.63
CA THR A 341 2.70 22.44 -24.23
C THR A 341 3.97 22.53 -23.39
N HIS A 342 3.97 23.50 -22.49
CA HIS A 342 5.02 23.72 -21.49
C HIS A 342 4.37 23.95 -20.14
N LYS A 343 4.89 23.32 -19.08
CA LYS A 343 4.41 23.46 -17.71
C LYS A 343 5.60 23.57 -16.77
N ASP A 344 5.57 24.60 -15.91
CA ASP A 344 6.43 24.75 -14.74
C ASP A 344 5.57 24.74 -13.46
N ASN A 345 6.01 24.02 -12.45
CA ASN A 345 5.38 24.00 -11.14
C ASN A 345 6.45 24.09 -10.04
N LEU A 346 6.19 24.93 -9.04
CA LEU A 346 6.98 25.02 -7.81
C LEU A 346 6.05 24.86 -6.61
N SER A 347 6.36 23.91 -5.74
CA SER A 347 5.49 23.52 -4.64
C SER A 347 6.25 23.31 -3.34
N PRO A 348 6.47 24.37 -2.52
CA PRO A 348 6.89 24.21 -1.13
C PRO A 348 5.76 23.66 -0.25
N ALA A 349 6.11 22.78 0.70
CA ALA A 349 5.17 22.23 1.66
C ALA A 349 5.83 21.99 3.02
N THR A 350 5.01 21.93 4.06
CA THR A 350 5.45 21.63 5.44
C THR A 350 4.46 20.71 6.11
N GLN A 351 4.97 19.82 6.97
CA GLN A 351 4.14 19.03 7.85
C GLN A 351 4.63 19.03 9.28
N LEU A 352 3.66 19.09 10.16
CA LEU A 352 3.80 18.80 11.58
C LEU A 352 3.04 17.51 11.90
N TYR A 353 3.66 16.62 12.65
CA TYR A 353 3.04 15.40 13.13
C TYR A 353 3.34 15.18 14.59
N TYR A 354 2.33 14.75 15.32
CA TYR A 354 2.44 14.38 16.72
C TYR A 354 1.63 13.11 17.01
N GLN A 355 2.25 12.19 17.75
CA GLN A 355 1.63 10.97 18.21
C GLN A 355 1.94 10.74 19.68
N ARG A 356 0.98 10.26 20.46
CA ARG A 356 1.16 9.91 21.88
C ARG A 356 0.32 8.70 22.27
N LYS A 357 0.90 7.81 23.07
CA LYS A 357 0.15 6.75 23.72
C LYS A 357 -0.77 7.34 24.80
N ILE A 358 -2.02 6.86 24.85
CA ILE A 358 -3.04 7.23 25.85
C ILE A 358 -3.35 5.99 26.68
N GLY A 359 -3.26 6.12 28.02
CA GLY A 359 -3.48 4.98 28.91
C GLY A 359 -2.51 3.83 28.62
N LYS A 360 -3.00 2.59 28.77
CA LYS A 360 -2.15 1.39 28.63
C LYS A 360 -1.77 1.09 27.18
N ASP A 361 -2.70 1.22 26.23
CA ASP A 361 -2.50 0.82 24.83
C ASP A 361 -3.31 1.69 23.83
N GLY A 362 -3.92 2.81 24.27
CA GLY A 362 -4.59 3.76 23.39
C GLY A 362 -3.60 4.64 22.63
N LEU A 363 -4.10 5.31 21.60
CA LEU A 363 -3.32 6.15 20.70
C LEU A 363 -4.03 7.47 20.43
N PHE A 364 -3.29 8.57 20.59
CA PHE A 364 -3.62 9.87 20.00
C PHE A 364 -2.63 10.18 18.90
N ARG A 365 -3.11 10.62 17.74
CA ARG A 365 -2.30 11.03 16.60
C ARG A 365 -2.93 12.25 15.95
N THR A 366 -2.11 13.23 15.58
CA THR A 366 -2.55 14.38 14.80
C THR A 366 -1.47 14.82 13.86
N SER A 367 -1.85 15.35 12.71
CA SER A 367 -0.92 16.02 11.80
C SER A 367 -1.60 17.18 11.08
N ILE A 368 -0.79 18.15 10.67
CA ILE A 368 -1.20 19.27 9.83
C ILE A 368 -0.24 19.33 8.66
N TYR A 369 -0.75 19.25 7.47
CA TYR A 369 -0.04 19.45 6.22
C TYR A 369 -0.43 20.77 5.59
N GLY A 370 0.54 21.57 5.17
CA GLY A 370 0.35 22.82 4.44
C GLY A 370 1.18 22.81 3.16
N ASN A 371 0.58 23.23 2.07
CA ASN A 371 1.24 23.32 0.75
C ASN A 371 0.79 24.60 0.05
N TYR A 372 1.76 25.26 -0.60
CA TYR A 372 1.52 26.25 -1.64
C TYR A 372 2.07 25.73 -2.95
N SER A 373 1.38 25.92 -4.06
CA SER A 373 1.84 25.53 -5.39
C SER A 373 1.58 26.64 -6.38
N HIS A 374 2.60 27.02 -7.11
CA HIS A 374 2.50 27.94 -8.25
C HIS A 374 2.78 27.18 -9.54
N THR A 375 1.85 27.26 -10.51
CA THR A 375 1.95 26.58 -11.79
C THR A 375 1.76 27.56 -12.93
N ASP A 376 2.74 27.61 -13.83
CA ASP A 376 2.66 28.23 -15.13
C ASP A 376 2.51 27.16 -16.20
N LYS A 377 1.50 27.30 -17.06
CA LYS A 377 1.30 26.43 -18.22
C LYS A 377 1.03 27.25 -19.46
N PHE A 378 1.69 26.88 -20.55
CA PHE A 378 1.50 27.46 -21.87
C PHE A 378 1.17 26.37 -22.87
N ARG A 379 0.24 26.65 -23.79
CA ARG A 379 -0.11 25.79 -24.92
C ARG A 379 -0.17 26.63 -26.18
N ASP A 380 0.48 26.16 -27.22
CA ASP A 380 0.42 26.69 -28.57
C ASP A 380 -0.05 25.59 -29.52
N TYR A 381 -1.22 25.81 -30.11
CA TYR A 381 -1.84 24.88 -31.05
C TYR A 381 -1.89 25.54 -32.43
N THR A 382 -1.16 25.00 -33.37
CA THR A 382 -1.05 25.49 -34.73
C THR A 382 -1.59 24.47 -35.72
N SER A 383 -2.68 24.80 -36.41
CA SER A 383 -3.37 23.98 -37.41
C SER A 383 -4.02 24.89 -38.46
N THR A 384 -5.12 24.48 -39.05
CA THR A 384 -6.00 25.38 -39.87
C THR A 384 -6.60 26.49 -39.03
N SER A 385 -6.84 26.25 -37.74
CA SER A 385 -7.10 27.28 -36.73
C SER A 385 -5.98 27.25 -35.69
N SER A 386 -5.39 28.39 -35.40
CA SER A 386 -4.31 28.49 -34.41
C SER A 386 -4.83 29.23 -33.18
N PHE A 387 -4.45 28.73 -32.02
CA PHE A 387 -4.72 29.41 -30.74
C PHE A 387 -3.56 29.15 -29.77
N TRP A 388 -3.35 30.09 -28.87
CA TRP A 388 -2.49 29.92 -27.73
C TRP A 388 -3.25 30.13 -26.43
N ALA A 389 -2.82 29.43 -25.39
CA ALA A 389 -3.40 29.57 -24.06
C ALA A 389 -2.31 29.60 -23.00
N LYS A 390 -2.44 30.53 -22.06
CA LYS A 390 -1.59 30.62 -20.87
C LYS A 390 -2.45 30.44 -19.63
N THR A 391 -2.00 29.61 -18.71
CA THR A 391 -2.61 29.40 -17.39
C THR A 391 -1.60 29.73 -16.32
N GLU A 392 -1.96 30.60 -15.40
CA GLU A 392 -1.25 30.87 -14.15
C GLU A 392 -2.15 30.39 -13.00
N GLU A 393 -1.67 29.47 -12.17
CA GLU A 393 -2.43 28.91 -11.06
C GLU A 393 -1.68 29.01 -9.75
N ASP A 394 -2.34 29.54 -8.73
CA ASP A 394 -1.92 29.50 -7.32
C ASP A 394 -2.86 28.59 -6.54
N LEU A 395 -2.32 27.55 -5.95
CA LEU A 395 -3.03 26.62 -5.05
C LEU A 395 -2.49 26.74 -3.63
N PHE A 396 -3.37 27.01 -2.68
CA PHE A 396 -3.11 26.87 -1.26
C PHE A 396 -3.92 25.70 -0.70
N ARG A 397 -3.25 24.81 0.05
CA ARG A 397 -3.86 23.63 0.68
C ARG A 397 -3.46 23.53 2.13
N VAL A 398 -4.43 23.21 3.00
CA VAL A 398 -4.20 22.84 4.40
C VAL A 398 -5.03 21.59 4.71
N SER A 399 -4.37 20.60 5.29
CA SER A 399 -5.02 19.30 5.59
C SER A 399 -4.65 18.83 7.01
N PRO A 400 -5.44 19.24 8.05
CA PRO A 400 -5.33 18.66 9.38
C PRO A 400 -5.99 17.28 9.45
N ASN A 401 -5.42 16.40 10.27
CA ASN A 401 -6.06 15.15 10.67
C ASN A 401 -5.84 14.84 12.15
N MET A 402 -6.74 14.06 12.72
CA MET A 402 -6.67 13.61 14.12
C MET A 402 -7.27 12.20 14.26
N LEU A 403 -6.60 11.35 15.03
CA LEU A 403 -7.06 10.03 15.43
C LEU A 403 -6.97 9.91 16.95
N VAL A 404 -8.04 9.43 17.57
CA VAL A 404 -8.07 8.96 18.96
C VAL A 404 -8.55 7.52 18.95
N GLY A 405 -7.70 6.59 19.34
CA GLY A 405 -8.04 5.17 19.51
C GLY A 405 -7.89 4.76 20.97
N LEU A 406 -8.88 4.07 21.51
CA LEU A 406 -8.88 3.61 22.89
C LEU A 406 -9.00 2.09 22.96
N ILE A 407 -8.55 1.51 24.08
CA ILE A 407 -8.73 0.09 24.39
C ILE A 407 -9.54 -0.06 25.67
N LEU A 408 -10.78 -0.50 25.55
CA LEU A 408 -11.74 -0.67 26.63
C LEU A 408 -12.18 -2.15 26.75
N GLY A 409 -11.38 -2.97 27.41
CA GLY A 409 -11.61 -4.41 27.49
C GLY A 409 -11.56 -5.08 26.12
N LYS A 410 -12.70 -5.63 25.67
CA LYS A 410 -12.86 -6.22 24.33
C LYS A 410 -13.26 -5.23 23.24
N ASN A 411 -13.43 -3.96 23.58
CA ASN A 411 -13.82 -2.89 22.67
C ASN A 411 -12.60 -2.06 22.25
N ARG A 412 -12.61 -1.60 21.00
CA ARG A 412 -11.58 -0.73 20.43
C ARG A 412 -12.27 0.47 19.77
N PRO A 413 -12.88 1.38 20.57
CA PRO A 413 -13.48 2.56 20.01
C PRO A 413 -12.42 3.51 19.46
N PHE A 414 -12.77 4.20 18.37
CA PHE A 414 -11.92 5.21 17.78
C PHE A 414 -12.74 6.38 17.24
N PHE A 415 -12.11 7.52 17.21
CA PHE A 415 -12.55 8.72 16.51
C PHE A 415 -11.46 9.14 15.53
N TYR A 416 -11.84 9.39 14.28
CA TYR A 416 -10.96 9.91 13.25
C TYR A 416 -11.61 11.11 12.57
N ALA A 417 -10.83 12.17 12.39
CA ALA A 417 -11.28 13.37 11.68
C ALA A 417 -10.16 13.84 10.75
N THR A 418 -10.54 14.26 9.55
CA THR A 418 -9.66 14.95 8.62
C THR A 418 -10.45 16.02 7.88
N TYR A 419 -9.77 17.09 7.48
CA TYR A 419 -10.34 18.13 6.65
C TYR A 419 -9.32 18.58 5.62
N ASP A 420 -9.64 18.48 4.33
CA ASP A 420 -8.79 18.91 3.24
C ASP A 420 -9.37 20.20 2.64
N TYR A 421 -8.72 21.32 2.94
CA TYR A 421 -9.08 22.63 2.41
C TYR A 421 -8.14 23.00 1.27
N LYS A 422 -8.72 23.40 0.12
CA LYS A 422 -8.01 23.89 -1.06
C LYS A 422 -8.60 25.21 -1.51
N SER A 423 -7.75 26.18 -1.79
CA SER A 423 -8.14 27.43 -2.43
C SER A 423 -7.26 27.66 -3.64
N THR A 424 -7.87 27.69 -4.80
CA THR A 424 -7.20 27.85 -6.09
C THR A 424 -7.60 29.17 -6.73
N ARG A 425 -6.62 29.90 -7.25
CA ARG A 425 -6.81 31.08 -8.08
C ARG A 425 -6.19 30.80 -9.43
N ASN A 426 -6.96 30.91 -10.48
CA ASN A 426 -6.53 30.67 -11.85
C ASN A 426 -6.74 31.91 -12.70
N LYS A 427 -5.73 32.21 -13.48
CA LYS A 427 -5.78 33.17 -14.56
C LYS A 427 -5.56 32.39 -15.86
N TYR A 428 -6.58 32.32 -16.68
CA TYR A 428 -6.54 31.67 -17.98
C TYR A 428 -6.66 32.73 -19.07
N THR A 429 -5.69 32.77 -19.99
CA THR A 429 -5.68 33.67 -21.13
C THR A 429 -5.64 32.83 -22.39
N GLU A 430 -6.60 33.00 -23.28
CA GLU A 430 -6.65 32.33 -24.58
C GLU A 430 -6.83 33.39 -25.66
N ASN A 431 -5.90 33.49 -26.63
CA ASN A 431 -5.90 34.47 -27.69
C ASN A 431 -6.25 35.91 -27.19
N GLU A 432 -5.53 36.35 -26.14
CA GLU A 432 -5.69 37.65 -25.46
C GLU A 432 -6.96 37.82 -24.61
N VAL A 433 -7.90 36.86 -24.61
CA VAL A 433 -9.05 36.87 -23.73
C VAL A 433 -8.71 36.28 -22.36
N GLU A 434 -8.78 37.12 -21.33
CA GLU A 434 -8.43 36.73 -19.97
C GLU A 434 -9.68 36.32 -19.18
N THR A 435 -9.62 35.18 -18.51
CA THR A 435 -10.63 34.67 -17.56
C THR A 435 -9.97 34.39 -16.21
N LYS A 436 -10.53 34.94 -15.14
CA LYS A 436 -10.10 34.69 -13.77
C LYS A 436 -11.12 33.82 -13.05
N ASN A 437 -10.63 32.74 -12.45
CA ASN A 437 -11.45 31.82 -11.66
C ASN A 437 -10.87 31.69 -10.27
N ARG A 438 -11.77 31.60 -9.29
CA ARG A 438 -11.42 31.20 -7.93
C ARG A 438 -12.28 30.00 -7.57
N LEU A 439 -11.63 28.97 -7.07
CA LEU A 439 -12.32 27.79 -6.55
C LEU A 439 -11.83 27.50 -5.15
N THR A 440 -12.76 27.41 -4.21
CA THR A 440 -12.50 26.93 -2.86
C THR A 440 -13.20 25.59 -2.66
N TYR A 441 -12.46 24.63 -2.14
CA TYR A 441 -12.94 23.27 -1.92
C TYR A 441 -12.61 22.83 -0.51
N GLY A 442 -13.57 22.28 0.19
CA GLY A 442 -13.42 21.65 1.50
C GLY A 442 -13.99 20.23 1.49
N ASN A 443 -13.18 19.27 1.95
CA ASN A 443 -13.62 17.89 2.15
C ASN A 443 -13.29 17.48 3.58
N GLY A 444 -14.31 17.39 4.43
CA GLY A 444 -14.22 16.92 5.81
C GLY A 444 -14.71 15.48 5.91
N LEU A 445 -14.01 14.67 6.68
CA LEU A 445 -14.41 13.32 7.04
C LEU A 445 -14.32 13.18 8.56
N PHE A 446 -15.46 12.88 9.20
CA PHE A 446 -15.57 12.64 10.63
C PHE A 446 -16.08 11.23 10.84
N GLN A 447 -15.30 10.40 11.49
CA GLN A 447 -15.61 8.98 11.65
C GLN A 447 -15.55 8.57 13.13
N ILE A 448 -16.60 7.91 13.57
CA ILE A 448 -16.67 7.24 14.88
C ILE A 448 -16.84 5.75 14.61
N GLY A 449 -16.10 4.92 15.28
CA GLY A 449 -16.21 3.49 15.12
C GLY A 449 -15.82 2.72 16.37
N ASN A 450 -16.20 1.45 16.36
CA ASN A 450 -15.77 0.50 17.39
C ASN A 450 -15.53 -0.88 16.78
N ASN A 451 -14.41 -1.49 17.16
CA ASN A 451 -14.12 -2.88 16.84
C ASN A 451 -14.48 -3.73 18.08
N PHE A 452 -15.54 -4.50 17.96
CA PHE A 452 -16.05 -5.42 18.97
C PHE A 452 -15.34 -6.77 18.83
N ILE A 453 -14.56 -7.16 19.82
CA ILE A 453 -13.87 -8.45 19.86
C ILE A 453 -14.73 -9.43 20.67
N PHE A 454 -15.58 -10.20 19.99
CA PHE A 454 -16.43 -11.21 20.64
C PHE A 454 -15.61 -12.40 21.15
N SER A 455 -14.64 -12.84 20.32
CA SER A 455 -13.70 -13.91 20.66
C SER A 455 -12.35 -13.69 19.99
N SER A 456 -11.38 -14.55 20.25
CA SER A 456 -10.12 -14.56 19.50
C SER A 456 -10.31 -14.84 18.00
N LYS A 457 -11.45 -15.46 17.64
CA LYS A 457 -11.76 -15.89 16.27
C LYS A 457 -12.78 -15.02 15.54
N PHE A 458 -13.56 -14.19 16.26
CA PHE A 458 -14.64 -13.42 15.66
C PHE A 458 -14.68 -11.97 16.12
N ARG A 459 -14.76 -11.03 15.18
CA ARG A 459 -14.78 -9.59 15.39
C ARG A 459 -15.76 -8.92 14.44
N VAL A 460 -16.31 -7.80 14.92
CA VAL A 460 -17.18 -6.93 14.12
C VAL A 460 -16.74 -5.49 14.32
N THR A 461 -16.52 -4.77 13.24
CA THR A 461 -16.25 -3.32 13.27
C THR A 461 -17.42 -2.57 12.70
N LEU A 462 -17.97 -1.65 13.48
CA LEU A 462 -18.97 -0.68 13.04
C LEU A 462 -18.31 0.67 12.89
N ARG A 463 -18.57 1.36 11.76
CA ARG A 463 -18.09 2.71 11.48
C ARG A 463 -19.25 3.57 11.03
N PHE A 464 -19.30 4.79 11.54
CA PHE A 464 -20.22 5.83 11.12
C PHE A 464 -19.40 7.02 10.68
N THR A 465 -19.50 7.35 9.41
CA THR A 465 -18.71 8.41 8.78
C THR A 465 -19.64 9.51 8.31
N GLU A 466 -19.36 10.75 8.69
CA GLU A 466 -19.98 11.95 8.13
C GLU A 466 -18.97 12.62 7.19
N ASN A 467 -19.35 12.75 5.92
CA ASN A 467 -18.56 13.46 4.92
C ASN A 467 -19.17 14.84 4.70
N VAL A 468 -18.38 15.89 4.82
CA VAL A 468 -18.78 17.27 4.63
C VAL A 468 -18.05 17.81 3.43
N LEU A 469 -18.77 18.05 2.34
CA LEU A 469 -18.22 18.60 1.10
C LEU A 469 -18.69 20.04 0.92
N SER A 470 -17.76 20.95 0.68
CA SER A 470 -18.05 22.36 0.38
C SER A 470 -17.31 22.79 -0.88
N ILE A 471 -18.01 23.52 -1.74
CA ILE A 471 -17.45 24.13 -2.94
C ILE A 471 -17.94 25.56 -3.02
N ASP A 472 -17.02 26.46 -3.35
CA ASP A 472 -17.32 27.84 -3.75
C ASP A 472 -16.48 28.16 -4.99
N ASN A 473 -17.15 28.39 -6.11
CA ASN A 473 -16.53 28.71 -7.39
C ASN A 473 -16.71 30.20 -7.79
N GLY A 474 -17.11 31.04 -6.83
CA GLY A 474 -17.36 32.46 -7.03
C GLY A 474 -18.75 32.77 -7.60
N ASN A 475 -19.38 31.86 -8.33
CA ASN A 475 -20.75 32.01 -8.88
C ASN A 475 -21.77 31.23 -8.05
N SER A 476 -21.37 30.14 -7.46
CA SER A 476 -22.20 29.31 -6.59
C SER A 476 -21.38 28.79 -5.41
N SER A 477 -22.02 28.69 -4.26
CA SER A 477 -21.45 28.11 -3.05
C SER A 477 -22.45 27.16 -2.42
N TRP A 478 -21.95 25.97 -2.02
CA TRP A 478 -22.77 25.00 -1.33
C TRP A 478 -21.96 24.13 -0.38
N THR A 479 -22.62 23.63 0.67
CA THR A 479 -22.08 22.64 1.59
C THR A 479 -23.09 21.50 1.71
N LYS A 480 -22.62 20.27 1.64
CA LYS A 480 -23.43 19.05 1.73
C LYS A 480 -22.84 18.07 2.72
N PHE A 481 -23.73 17.35 3.39
CA PHE A 481 -23.44 16.34 4.38
C PHE A 481 -23.87 14.97 3.86
N TYR A 482 -23.04 13.96 4.08
CA TYR A 482 -23.29 12.60 3.61
C TYR A 482 -22.92 11.60 4.69
N PHE A 483 -23.93 10.96 5.24
CA PHE A 483 -23.74 9.90 6.25
C PHE A 483 -23.40 8.58 5.57
N SER A 484 -22.28 8.00 5.91
CA SER A 484 -21.68 6.81 5.26
C SER A 484 -21.36 5.73 6.30
N PRO A 485 -22.32 4.87 6.68
CA PRO A 485 -22.07 3.75 7.58
C PRO A 485 -21.32 2.61 6.89
N SER A 486 -20.56 1.83 7.68
CA SER A 486 -20.00 0.55 7.23
C SER A 486 -19.97 -0.47 8.36
N LEU A 487 -20.10 -1.73 7.97
CA LEU A 487 -20.05 -2.91 8.81
C LEU A 487 -19.02 -3.88 8.24
N LEU A 488 -17.98 -4.18 9.01
CA LEU A 488 -16.98 -5.19 8.69
C LEU A 488 -17.06 -6.33 9.69
N CYS A 489 -17.07 -7.57 9.21
CA CYS A 489 -16.90 -8.76 10.05
C CYS A 489 -15.65 -9.52 9.63
N SER A 490 -14.94 -10.11 10.60
CA SER A 490 -13.83 -11.02 10.35
C SER A 490 -13.91 -12.24 11.24
N ALA A 491 -13.70 -13.43 10.65
CA ALA A 491 -13.78 -14.71 11.32
C ALA A 491 -12.56 -15.58 10.99
N ASP A 492 -11.92 -16.13 12.00
CA ASP A 492 -10.97 -17.22 11.90
C ASP A 492 -11.74 -18.55 11.97
N LEU A 493 -11.85 -19.23 10.83
CA LEU A 493 -12.58 -20.49 10.68
C LEU A 493 -11.73 -21.71 11.11
N GLY A 494 -10.48 -21.49 11.52
CA GLY A 494 -9.54 -22.54 11.88
C GLY A 494 -8.85 -23.18 10.68
N HIS A 495 -7.82 -23.99 10.94
CA HIS A 495 -7.02 -24.72 9.95
C HIS A 495 -6.39 -23.81 8.86
N GLY A 496 -6.12 -22.53 9.18
CA GLY A 496 -5.56 -21.55 8.24
C GLY A 496 -6.60 -20.87 7.36
N ASN A 497 -7.89 -21.09 7.60
CA ASN A 497 -8.99 -20.47 6.86
C ASN A 497 -9.48 -19.22 7.59
N THR A 498 -9.68 -18.13 6.84
CA THR A 498 -10.24 -16.88 7.35
C THR A 498 -11.30 -16.34 6.40
N PHE A 499 -12.28 -15.66 6.96
CA PHE A 499 -13.32 -14.95 6.22
C PHE A 499 -13.39 -13.51 6.69
N ARG A 500 -13.52 -12.58 5.74
CA ARG A 500 -13.77 -11.15 5.95
C ARG A 500 -14.88 -10.69 5.04
N GLY A 501 -15.86 -9.98 5.58
CA GLY A 501 -16.96 -9.42 4.82
C GLY A 501 -17.20 -7.97 5.23
N GLU A 502 -17.43 -7.09 4.25
CA GLU A 502 -17.72 -5.68 4.50
C GLU A 502 -18.94 -5.23 3.68
N LEU A 503 -19.85 -4.52 4.35
CA LEU A 503 -20.88 -3.70 3.73
C LEU A 503 -20.54 -2.25 4.03
N TYR A 504 -20.51 -1.40 2.99
CA TYR A 504 -20.06 -0.03 3.15
C TYR A 504 -20.81 0.93 2.23
N THR A 505 -20.83 2.18 2.68
CA THR A 505 -21.23 3.30 1.85
C THR A 505 -20.13 4.34 1.82
N TYR A 506 -20.03 5.11 0.73
CA TYR A 506 -19.08 6.19 0.58
C TYR A 506 -19.59 7.23 -0.41
N VAL A 507 -18.98 8.41 -0.41
CA VAL A 507 -19.33 9.48 -1.36
C VAL A 507 -18.34 9.46 -2.52
N ASN A 508 -18.87 9.41 -3.74
CA ASN A 508 -18.08 9.63 -4.93
C ASN A 508 -17.82 11.13 -5.10
N ASP A 509 -16.60 11.56 -4.85
CA ASP A 509 -16.18 12.95 -4.92
C ASP A 509 -15.48 13.20 -6.26
N PRO A 510 -16.04 14.07 -7.15
CA PRO A 510 -15.44 14.35 -8.43
C PRO A 510 -14.18 15.21 -8.29
N GLN A 511 -13.29 15.10 -9.25
CA GLN A 511 -12.12 15.96 -9.34
C GLN A 511 -12.52 17.43 -9.50
N LEU A 512 -11.73 18.34 -8.94
CA LEU A 512 -11.98 19.79 -9.02
C LEU A 512 -12.09 20.28 -10.47
N ALA A 513 -11.31 19.72 -11.39
CA ALA A 513 -11.36 20.05 -12.81
C ALA A 513 -12.74 19.86 -13.44
N TYR A 514 -13.54 18.90 -12.92
CA TYR A 514 -14.88 18.64 -13.46
C TYR A 514 -15.89 19.76 -13.16
N TYR A 515 -15.63 20.56 -12.12
CA TYR A 515 -16.46 21.72 -11.75
C TYR A 515 -16.06 23.01 -12.47
N ASN A 516 -14.97 23.03 -13.23
CA ASN A 516 -14.51 24.23 -13.91
C ASN A 516 -15.41 24.57 -15.10
N GLY A 517 -16.21 25.63 -14.98
CA GLY A 517 -17.12 26.09 -16.02
C GLY A 517 -16.45 26.82 -17.20
N SER A 518 -15.13 27.06 -17.15
CA SER A 518 -14.41 27.73 -18.23
C SER A 518 -14.24 26.81 -19.43
N SER A 519 -14.48 27.36 -20.63
CA SER A 519 -14.27 26.65 -21.88
C SER A 519 -12.80 26.72 -22.28
N GLN A 520 -12.25 25.62 -22.74
CA GLN A 520 -10.89 25.49 -23.27
C GLN A 520 -10.94 24.89 -24.66
N GLN A 521 -10.36 25.52 -25.63
CA GLN A 521 -10.33 25.02 -27.00
C GLN A 521 -9.44 23.76 -27.10
N MET A 522 -9.98 22.70 -27.70
CA MET A 522 -9.25 21.46 -27.96
C MET A 522 -8.72 21.44 -29.41
N ASP A 523 -9.59 21.72 -30.36
CA ASP A 523 -9.29 21.90 -31.78
C ASP A 523 -10.39 22.77 -32.44
N GLN A 524 -10.43 22.83 -33.77
CA GLN A 524 -11.36 23.67 -34.50
C GLN A 524 -12.86 23.32 -34.36
N TYR A 525 -13.18 22.09 -33.87
CA TYR A 525 -14.55 21.61 -33.70
C TYR A 525 -14.90 21.23 -32.27
N GLN A 526 -13.96 21.29 -31.36
CA GLN A 526 -14.13 20.71 -30.02
C GLN A 526 -13.62 21.64 -28.91
N ILE A 527 -14.41 21.76 -27.85
CA ILE A 527 -14.04 22.46 -26.61
C ILE A 527 -14.24 21.53 -25.42
N LEU A 528 -13.44 21.72 -24.39
CA LEU A 528 -13.62 21.11 -23.07
C LEU A 528 -14.18 22.14 -22.10
N ARG A 529 -15.22 21.79 -21.36
CA ARG A 529 -15.81 22.60 -20.31
C ARG A 529 -16.33 21.72 -19.20
N GLY A 530 -15.88 21.93 -17.98
CA GLY A 530 -16.43 21.23 -16.82
C GLY A 530 -17.89 21.61 -16.54
N ASN A 531 -18.48 20.99 -15.55
CA ASN A 531 -19.89 21.20 -15.18
C ASN A 531 -19.99 21.55 -13.69
N PRO A 532 -20.25 22.83 -13.37
CA PRO A 532 -20.41 23.28 -11.97
C PRO A 532 -21.60 22.65 -11.24
N ASP A 533 -22.60 22.13 -11.97
CA ASP A 533 -23.84 21.58 -11.43
C ASP A 533 -23.73 20.08 -11.07
N LEU A 534 -22.56 19.50 -11.14
CA LEU A 534 -22.34 18.10 -10.79
C LEU A 534 -22.76 17.80 -9.35
N LYS A 535 -23.40 16.64 -9.19
CA LYS A 535 -23.86 16.13 -7.89
C LYS A 535 -23.04 14.94 -7.48
N ASN A 536 -22.63 14.90 -6.22
CA ASN A 536 -21.96 13.73 -5.66
C ASN A 536 -22.94 12.54 -5.57
N GLY A 537 -22.45 11.37 -5.88
CA GLY A 537 -23.17 10.11 -5.70
C GLY A 537 -22.87 9.53 -4.33
N HIS A 538 -23.90 9.01 -3.65
CA HIS A 538 -23.75 8.21 -2.43
C HIS A 538 -23.71 6.74 -2.83
N CYS A 539 -22.51 6.18 -2.87
CA CYS A 539 -22.24 4.83 -3.35
C CYS A 539 -22.47 3.80 -2.24
N MET A 540 -22.86 2.59 -2.62
CA MET A 540 -22.93 1.43 -1.71
C MET A 540 -22.19 0.25 -2.32
N GLY A 541 -21.54 -0.51 -1.46
CA GLY A 541 -20.82 -1.71 -1.86
C GLY A 541 -20.88 -2.80 -0.81
N GLY A 542 -20.62 -4.00 -1.28
CA GLY A 542 -20.42 -5.16 -0.45
C GLY A 542 -19.26 -5.98 -0.98
N GLU A 543 -18.53 -6.61 -0.08
CA GLU A 543 -17.34 -7.37 -0.41
C GLU A 543 -17.17 -8.54 0.54
N ALA A 544 -16.68 -9.66 0.02
CA ALA A 544 -16.32 -10.83 0.81
C ALA A 544 -14.97 -11.38 0.34
N ILE A 545 -14.11 -11.72 1.29
CA ILE A 545 -12.80 -12.31 1.08
C ILE A 545 -12.71 -13.58 1.91
N PHE A 546 -12.31 -14.66 1.26
CA PHE A 546 -11.96 -15.92 1.91
C PHE A 546 -10.51 -16.26 1.60
N ASP A 547 -9.71 -16.47 2.66
CA ASP A 547 -8.33 -16.95 2.55
C ASP A 547 -8.19 -18.33 3.14
N SER A 548 -7.37 -19.14 2.50
CA SER A 548 -6.97 -20.45 2.98
C SER A 548 -5.47 -20.62 2.86
N ASN A 549 -4.79 -20.82 4.00
CA ASN A 549 -3.32 -20.85 4.08
C ASN A 549 -2.83 -22.21 4.54
N HIS A 550 -2.03 -22.89 3.70
CA HIS A 550 -1.54 -24.23 3.89
C HIS A 550 -0.04 -24.35 3.62
N LYS A 551 0.56 -25.48 3.94
CA LYS A 551 1.99 -25.76 3.68
C LYS A 551 2.33 -25.73 2.18
N TRP A 552 1.41 -26.16 1.32
CA TRP A 552 1.61 -26.19 -0.14
C TRP A 552 1.50 -24.80 -0.77
N GLY A 553 0.81 -23.86 -0.12
CA GLY A 553 0.57 -22.54 -0.66
C GLY A 553 -0.60 -21.83 0.02
N MET A 554 -1.18 -20.88 -0.69
CA MET A 554 -2.26 -20.02 -0.22
C MET A 554 -3.31 -19.86 -1.34
N PHE A 555 -4.58 -19.79 -0.95
CA PHE A 555 -5.70 -19.53 -1.84
C PHE A 555 -6.47 -18.32 -1.33
N GLU A 556 -6.84 -17.41 -2.23
CA GLU A 556 -7.73 -16.28 -1.95
C GLU A 556 -8.90 -16.29 -2.92
N LEU A 557 -10.07 -16.04 -2.39
CA LEU A 557 -11.30 -15.77 -3.12
C LEU A 557 -11.84 -14.42 -2.70
N LEU A 558 -12.08 -13.52 -3.65
CA LEU A 558 -12.67 -12.21 -3.41
C LEU A 558 -13.89 -12.02 -4.31
N THR A 559 -14.98 -11.53 -3.74
CA THR A 559 -16.13 -11.06 -4.49
C THR A 559 -16.52 -9.67 -4.02
N GLN A 560 -16.84 -8.78 -4.96
CA GLN A 560 -17.20 -7.40 -4.66
C GLN A 560 -18.36 -6.97 -5.57
N TYR A 561 -19.28 -6.22 -5.01
CA TYR A 561 -20.32 -5.51 -5.76
C TYR A 561 -20.36 -4.04 -5.34
N ILE A 562 -20.39 -3.15 -6.32
CA ILE A 562 -20.49 -1.71 -6.13
C ILE A 562 -21.64 -1.17 -6.96
N ASN A 563 -22.49 -0.36 -6.32
CA ASN A 563 -23.51 0.46 -6.98
C ASN A 563 -23.19 1.93 -6.73
N MET A 564 -23.08 2.71 -7.80
CA MET A 564 -22.86 4.17 -7.76
C MET A 564 -24.03 4.90 -8.41
N PRO A 565 -25.05 5.31 -7.66
CA PRO A 565 -26.08 6.20 -8.18
C PRO A 565 -25.47 7.59 -8.44
N LYS A 566 -25.96 8.27 -9.47
CA LYS A 566 -25.44 9.60 -9.89
C LYS A 566 -23.93 9.59 -10.18
N TYR A 567 -23.41 8.45 -10.66
CA TYR A 567 -22.00 8.42 -11.07
C TYR A 567 -21.73 9.48 -12.15
N ILE A 568 -20.47 9.93 -12.22
CA ILE A 568 -20.06 10.95 -13.16
C ILE A 568 -19.43 10.29 -14.37
N TYR A 569 -19.93 10.64 -15.55
CA TYR A 569 -19.43 10.16 -16.83
C TYR A 569 -19.07 11.32 -17.76
N GLU A 570 -18.22 11.06 -18.72
CA GLU A 570 -17.93 11.99 -19.82
C GLU A 570 -19.12 12.05 -20.75
N ASP A 571 -19.50 13.27 -21.13
CA ASP A 571 -20.56 13.51 -22.10
C ASP A 571 -20.08 14.46 -23.20
N VAL A 572 -20.53 14.22 -24.40
CA VAL A 572 -20.19 15.05 -25.56
C VAL A 572 -21.48 15.41 -26.28
N PHE A 573 -21.74 16.69 -26.41
CA PHE A 573 -22.91 17.21 -27.11
C PHE A 573 -22.52 18.34 -28.07
N VAL A 574 -23.38 18.63 -29.05
CA VAL A 574 -23.18 19.72 -29.99
C VAL A 574 -23.75 21.00 -29.44
N ASP A 575 -22.95 22.06 -29.41
CA ASP A 575 -23.39 23.46 -29.23
C ASP A 575 -23.64 24.04 -30.63
N ASN A 576 -24.92 24.07 -31.03
CA ASN A 576 -25.30 24.48 -32.37
C ASN A 576 -25.01 25.96 -32.65
N ASP A 577 -25.06 26.82 -31.62
CA ASP A 577 -24.81 28.27 -31.75
C ASP A 577 -23.35 28.54 -32.10
N LYS A 578 -22.44 27.72 -31.56
CA LYS A 578 -21.00 27.82 -31.81
C LYS A 578 -20.51 26.89 -32.94
N GLY A 579 -21.33 25.93 -33.37
CA GLY A 579 -20.93 24.90 -34.31
C GLY A 579 -19.80 24.03 -33.80
N MET A 580 -19.78 23.75 -32.48
CA MET A 580 -18.69 23.01 -31.80
C MET A 580 -19.25 21.88 -30.94
N PHE A 581 -18.49 20.82 -30.78
CA PHE A 581 -18.72 19.76 -29.80
C PHE A 581 -18.16 20.17 -28.45
N VAL A 582 -18.98 20.07 -27.42
CA VAL A 582 -18.62 20.35 -26.03
C VAL A 582 -18.39 19.04 -25.30
N HIS A 583 -17.15 18.78 -24.91
CA HIS A 583 -16.79 17.74 -23.96
C HIS A 583 -17.06 18.23 -22.55
N THR A 584 -17.81 17.49 -21.78
CA THR A 584 -18.19 17.86 -20.41
C THR A 584 -18.40 16.63 -19.54
N TYR A 585 -18.88 16.84 -18.33
CA TYR A 585 -19.20 15.79 -17.37
C TYR A 585 -20.66 15.89 -16.96
N ARG A 586 -21.35 14.75 -16.82
CA ARG A 586 -22.74 14.67 -16.35
C ARG A 586 -22.93 13.57 -15.33
N ASN A 587 -23.99 13.70 -14.54
CA ASN A 587 -24.44 12.63 -13.67
C ASN A 587 -25.30 11.62 -14.42
N GLY A 588 -24.91 10.36 -14.41
CA GLY A 588 -25.69 9.22 -14.89
C GLY A 588 -26.71 8.72 -13.86
N LYS A 589 -27.55 7.76 -14.25
CA LYS A 589 -28.52 7.13 -13.34
C LYS A 589 -27.80 6.23 -12.33
N SER A 590 -27.03 5.27 -12.82
CA SER A 590 -26.24 4.36 -11.98
C SER A 590 -25.10 3.71 -12.76
N TYR A 591 -24.05 3.37 -12.03
CA TYR A 591 -22.99 2.48 -12.45
C TYR A 591 -22.99 1.28 -11.51
N ASN A 592 -22.88 0.08 -12.06
CA ASN A 592 -22.78 -1.16 -11.28
C ASN A 592 -21.55 -1.92 -11.72
N HIS A 593 -20.81 -2.41 -10.76
CA HIS A 593 -19.65 -3.25 -10.99
C HIS A 593 -19.72 -4.47 -10.08
N PHE A 594 -19.60 -5.65 -10.67
CA PHE A 594 -19.42 -6.91 -9.96
C PHE A 594 -18.05 -7.47 -10.32
N LEU A 595 -17.31 -7.85 -9.31
CA LEU A 595 -15.98 -8.44 -9.40
C LEU A 595 -16.00 -9.80 -8.69
N PHE A 596 -15.46 -10.82 -9.34
CA PHE A 596 -15.12 -12.11 -8.75
C PHE A 596 -13.66 -12.40 -9.09
N ASN A 597 -12.82 -12.57 -8.08
CA ASN A 597 -11.38 -12.81 -8.25
C ASN A 597 -10.97 -14.05 -7.46
N THR A 598 -10.07 -14.84 -8.03
CA THR A 598 -9.42 -15.96 -7.36
C THR A 598 -7.93 -15.94 -7.62
N GLU A 599 -7.13 -16.16 -6.59
CA GLU A 599 -5.68 -16.26 -6.68
C GLU A 599 -5.17 -17.46 -5.89
N ILE A 600 -4.26 -18.22 -6.48
CA ILE A 600 -3.62 -19.39 -5.88
C ILE A 600 -2.11 -19.21 -5.94
N ARG A 601 -1.48 -19.32 -4.80
CA ARG A 601 -0.03 -19.28 -4.65
C ARG A 601 0.49 -20.66 -4.31
N PHE A 602 1.36 -21.21 -5.13
CA PHE A 602 2.02 -22.49 -4.92
C PHE A 602 3.48 -22.29 -4.45
N ASN A 603 3.88 -23.02 -3.43
CA ASN A 603 5.29 -23.16 -3.03
C ASN A 603 5.90 -24.32 -3.84
N VAL A 604 6.18 -24.12 -5.14
CA VAL A 604 6.66 -25.17 -6.07
C VAL A 604 7.96 -25.80 -5.55
N ILE A 605 8.92 -24.97 -5.19
CA ILE A 605 10.10 -25.35 -4.43
C ILE A 605 10.09 -24.48 -3.17
N PRO A 606 9.90 -25.05 -1.98
CA PRO A 606 9.83 -24.27 -0.76
C PRO A 606 11.00 -23.30 -0.64
N LYS A 607 10.68 -22.01 -0.40
CA LYS A 607 11.62 -20.88 -0.26
C LYS A 607 12.41 -20.50 -1.52
N LYS A 608 12.26 -21.19 -2.66
CA LYS A 608 13.03 -20.91 -3.87
C LYS A 608 12.19 -20.58 -5.09
N LEU A 609 11.10 -21.31 -5.30
CA LEU A 609 10.26 -21.12 -6.48
C LEU A 609 8.82 -21.03 -6.06
N ILE A 610 8.23 -19.87 -6.31
CA ILE A 610 6.83 -19.55 -6.03
C ILE A 610 6.13 -19.31 -7.36
N TRP A 611 4.98 -19.95 -7.51
CA TRP A 611 4.12 -19.74 -8.67
C TRP A 611 2.77 -19.23 -8.19
N MET A 612 2.31 -18.10 -8.73
CA MET A 612 0.99 -17.54 -8.49
C MET A 612 0.19 -17.55 -9.79
N VAL A 613 -1.06 -17.98 -9.69
CA VAL A 613 -2.03 -18.00 -10.79
C VAL A 613 -3.31 -17.35 -10.30
N GLY A 614 -3.86 -16.46 -11.10
CA GLY A 614 -5.11 -15.78 -10.77
C GLY A 614 -6.02 -15.60 -11.95
N GLY A 615 -7.31 -15.47 -11.65
CA GLY A 615 -8.35 -15.15 -12.61
C GLY A 615 -9.37 -14.21 -12.01
N GLU A 616 -9.83 -13.28 -12.84
CA GLU A 616 -10.77 -12.23 -12.43
C GLU A 616 -11.88 -12.12 -13.45
N TYR A 617 -13.13 -12.20 -13.00
CA TYR A 617 -14.31 -11.92 -13.79
C TYR A 617 -14.90 -10.59 -13.36
N ASN A 618 -15.10 -9.68 -14.31
CA ASN A 618 -15.72 -8.39 -14.13
C ASN A 618 -17.01 -8.28 -14.93
N PHE A 619 -18.05 -7.75 -14.33
CA PHE A 619 -19.27 -7.34 -15.00
C PHE A 619 -19.55 -5.87 -14.71
N PHE A 620 -19.58 -5.06 -15.77
CA PHE A 620 -19.86 -3.63 -15.72
C PHE A 620 -21.23 -3.34 -16.33
N LYS A 621 -21.99 -2.50 -15.69
CA LYS A 621 -23.23 -1.92 -16.26
C LYS A 621 -23.24 -0.41 -16.04
N GLU A 622 -23.23 0.32 -17.13
CA GLU A 622 -23.19 1.77 -17.14
C GLU A 622 -24.13 2.30 -18.22
N ARG A 623 -25.18 3.06 -17.85
CA ARG A 623 -26.24 3.47 -18.77
C ARG A 623 -26.86 2.26 -19.47
N ASP A 624 -26.81 2.24 -20.81
CA ASP A 624 -27.29 1.13 -21.64
C ASP A 624 -26.17 0.14 -22.02
N LYS A 625 -24.92 0.47 -21.67
CA LYS A 625 -23.77 -0.38 -21.95
C LYS A 625 -23.60 -1.45 -20.87
N ARG A 626 -23.29 -2.68 -21.31
CA ARG A 626 -22.92 -3.79 -20.45
C ARG A 626 -21.64 -4.40 -20.99
N LEU A 627 -20.72 -4.72 -20.10
CA LEU A 627 -19.45 -5.35 -20.46
C LEU A 627 -19.14 -6.45 -19.46
N SER A 628 -18.85 -7.65 -19.98
CA SER A 628 -18.24 -8.73 -19.21
C SER A 628 -16.80 -8.92 -19.67
N ALA A 629 -15.89 -9.08 -18.72
CA ALA A 629 -14.48 -9.27 -18.99
C ALA A 629 -13.90 -10.35 -18.08
N LEU A 630 -13.13 -11.26 -18.68
CA LEU A 630 -12.32 -12.24 -17.98
C LEU A 630 -10.86 -11.84 -18.13
N VAL A 631 -10.14 -11.81 -17.01
CA VAL A 631 -8.70 -11.49 -16.95
C VAL A 631 -7.99 -12.66 -16.30
N GLY A 632 -6.93 -13.15 -16.91
CA GLY A 632 -6.07 -14.19 -16.35
C GLY A 632 -4.65 -13.65 -16.16
N GLY A 633 -4.01 -14.00 -15.05
CA GLY A 633 -2.64 -13.61 -14.78
C GLY A 633 -1.87 -14.73 -14.11
N THR A 634 -0.55 -14.70 -14.29
CA THR A 634 0.35 -15.60 -13.57
C THR A 634 1.69 -14.93 -13.33
N ASP A 635 2.29 -15.21 -12.19
CA ASP A 635 3.68 -14.86 -11.93
C ASP A 635 4.49 -16.04 -11.41
N LEU A 636 5.72 -16.13 -11.84
CA LEU A 636 6.70 -17.10 -11.39
C LEU A 636 7.88 -16.35 -10.78
N THR A 637 8.10 -16.52 -9.48
CA THR A 637 9.17 -15.85 -8.73
C THR A 637 10.20 -16.87 -8.27
N TYR A 638 11.44 -16.68 -8.71
CA TYR A 638 12.60 -17.46 -8.27
C TYR A 638 13.45 -16.66 -7.28
N LEU A 639 13.75 -17.27 -6.14
CA LEU A 639 14.57 -16.74 -5.07
C LEU A 639 15.84 -17.60 -4.92
N GLY A 640 16.91 -17.19 -5.61
CA GLY A 640 18.23 -17.83 -5.50
C GLY A 640 19.14 -17.10 -4.51
N LYS A 641 20.35 -17.63 -4.33
CA LYS A 641 21.39 -16.94 -3.56
C LYS A 641 21.81 -15.68 -4.32
N ASN A 642 21.54 -14.49 -3.76
CA ASN A 642 21.84 -13.20 -4.35
C ASN A 642 21.09 -12.87 -5.66
N ILE A 643 20.14 -13.70 -6.11
CA ILE A 643 19.40 -13.51 -7.36
C ILE A 643 17.90 -13.56 -7.07
N ILE A 644 17.15 -12.60 -7.65
CA ILE A 644 15.70 -12.64 -7.76
C ILE A 644 15.37 -12.60 -9.25
N GLY A 645 14.61 -13.59 -9.72
CA GLY A 645 14.01 -13.59 -11.05
C GLY A 645 12.50 -13.61 -10.92
N LYS A 646 11.80 -12.76 -11.69
CA LYS A 646 10.33 -12.75 -11.75
C LYS A 646 9.87 -12.65 -13.19
N VAL A 647 8.88 -13.47 -13.56
CA VAL A 647 8.15 -13.41 -14.83
C VAL A 647 6.69 -13.19 -14.50
N GLU A 648 6.09 -12.14 -15.05
CA GLU A 648 4.69 -11.79 -14.84
C GLU A 648 3.99 -11.74 -16.20
N LEU A 649 2.87 -12.46 -16.31
CA LEU A 649 2.04 -12.51 -17.50
C LEU A 649 0.63 -12.05 -17.12
N LEU A 650 0.04 -11.17 -17.93
CA LEU A 650 -1.34 -10.72 -17.80
C LEU A 650 -2.02 -10.82 -19.16
N SER A 651 -3.17 -11.48 -19.20
CA SER A 651 -3.96 -11.57 -20.44
C SER A 651 -4.48 -10.18 -20.88
N PRO A 652 -4.83 -9.99 -22.15
CA PRO A 652 -5.59 -8.82 -22.57
C PRO A 652 -6.88 -8.70 -21.76
N PHE A 653 -7.30 -7.48 -21.44
CA PHE A 653 -8.54 -7.27 -20.71
C PHE A 653 -9.27 -5.99 -21.13
N ARG A 654 -10.57 -5.96 -20.83
CA ARG A 654 -11.44 -4.84 -21.13
C ARG A 654 -12.12 -4.36 -19.85
N TYR A 655 -12.39 -3.07 -19.76
CA TYR A 655 -13.22 -2.49 -18.69
C TYR A 655 -13.98 -1.27 -19.21
N LEU A 656 -15.03 -0.89 -18.46
CA LEU A 656 -15.88 0.25 -18.76
C LEU A 656 -15.78 1.23 -17.61
N ALA A 657 -15.40 2.47 -17.91
CA ALA A 657 -15.31 3.55 -16.93
C ALA A 657 -15.67 4.90 -17.56
N LYS A 658 -16.50 5.68 -16.88
CA LYS A 658 -16.88 7.05 -17.28
C LYS A 658 -17.46 7.13 -18.71
N GLY A 659 -18.17 6.11 -19.17
CA GLY A 659 -18.72 6.02 -20.52
C GLY A 659 -17.76 5.52 -21.60
N VAL A 660 -16.49 5.33 -21.27
CA VAL A 660 -15.43 4.89 -22.18
C VAL A 660 -15.12 3.41 -21.95
N GLU A 661 -15.06 2.63 -23.02
CA GLU A 661 -14.55 1.28 -23.02
C GLU A 661 -13.04 1.30 -23.26
N TYR A 662 -12.29 0.61 -22.41
CA TYR A 662 -10.84 0.45 -22.52
C TYR A 662 -10.50 -0.99 -22.87
N LYS A 663 -9.56 -1.19 -23.80
CA LYS A 663 -8.98 -2.49 -24.13
C LYS A 663 -7.48 -2.43 -23.91
N ASN A 664 -7.01 -3.21 -22.97
CA ASN A 664 -5.59 -3.32 -22.64
C ASN A 664 -4.98 -4.54 -23.34
N PRO A 665 -3.77 -4.43 -23.87
CA PRO A 665 -3.09 -5.53 -24.53
C PRO A 665 -2.56 -6.54 -23.51
N PHE A 666 -2.07 -7.68 -24.01
CA PHE A 666 -1.24 -8.60 -23.24
C PHE A 666 -0.04 -7.89 -22.63
N SER A 667 0.32 -8.29 -21.41
CA SER A 667 1.49 -7.75 -20.72
C SER A 667 2.41 -8.88 -20.25
N LEU A 668 3.70 -8.77 -20.62
CA LEU A 668 4.81 -9.59 -20.12
C LEU A 668 5.81 -8.68 -19.43
N LYS A 669 6.09 -8.94 -18.16
CA LYS A 669 7.16 -8.27 -17.41
C LYS A 669 8.21 -9.28 -16.98
N LEU A 670 9.48 -8.92 -17.17
CA LEU A 670 10.64 -9.70 -16.73
C LEU A 670 11.44 -8.84 -15.76
N THR A 671 11.79 -9.41 -14.63
CA THR A 671 12.66 -8.76 -13.63
C THR A 671 13.78 -9.73 -13.24
N LEU A 672 15.02 -9.24 -13.31
CA LEU A 672 16.21 -9.94 -12.81
C LEU A 672 17.00 -8.98 -11.93
N LYS A 673 17.25 -9.35 -10.68
CA LYS A 673 18.05 -8.57 -9.73
C LYS A 673 19.17 -9.41 -9.17
N TYR A 674 20.38 -8.87 -9.14
CA TYR A 674 21.55 -9.48 -8.53
C TYR A 674 22.09 -8.58 -7.41
N THR A 675 22.24 -9.15 -6.22
CA THR A 675 22.67 -8.43 -5.02
C THR A 675 24.08 -8.88 -4.61
N LEU A 676 25.01 -7.93 -4.57
CA LEU A 676 26.39 -8.13 -4.14
C LEU A 676 26.64 -7.26 -2.90
N LYS A 677 26.54 -7.85 -1.70
CA LYS A 677 26.63 -7.14 -0.41
C LYS A 677 25.66 -5.97 -0.32
N ASP A 678 26.17 -4.75 -0.44
CA ASP A 678 25.44 -3.49 -0.32
C ASP A 678 25.13 -2.85 -1.68
N LEU A 679 25.42 -3.56 -2.77
CA LEU A 679 25.13 -3.17 -4.15
C LEU A 679 24.08 -4.12 -4.74
N GLN A 680 23.08 -3.57 -5.43
CA GLN A 680 22.16 -4.36 -6.24
C GLN A 680 22.14 -3.81 -7.67
N ILE A 681 22.22 -4.71 -8.63
CA ILE A 681 22.05 -4.43 -10.06
C ILE A 681 20.76 -5.14 -10.49
N GLY A 682 19.88 -4.42 -11.14
CA GLY A 682 18.60 -4.93 -11.63
C GLY A 682 18.44 -4.67 -13.13
N PHE A 683 17.84 -5.64 -13.80
CA PHE A 683 17.41 -5.53 -15.18
C PHE A 683 15.91 -5.81 -15.24
N ASN A 684 15.16 -4.93 -15.88
CA ASN A 684 13.73 -5.09 -16.09
C ASN A 684 13.40 -4.95 -17.57
N ALA A 685 12.44 -5.75 -18.03
CA ALA A 685 11.89 -5.61 -19.38
C ALA A 685 10.37 -5.67 -19.31
N THR A 686 9.71 -4.80 -20.07
CA THR A 686 8.25 -4.81 -20.22
C THR A 686 7.93 -5.02 -21.69
N ASN A 687 7.10 -6.03 -21.96
CA ASN A 687 6.70 -6.43 -23.32
C ASN A 687 7.88 -6.47 -24.29
N PRO A 688 9.00 -7.19 -23.96
CA PRO A 688 10.16 -7.28 -24.80
C PRO A 688 9.75 -7.85 -26.17
N PHE A 689 10.34 -7.29 -27.23
CA PHE A 689 10.12 -7.70 -28.64
C PHE A 689 8.70 -7.45 -29.17
N MET A 690 7.87 -6.68 -28.44
CA MET A 690 6.51 -6.29 -28.87
C MET A 690 6.51 -4.82 -29.36
N ASN A 691 6.41 -4.62 -30.67
CA ASN A 691 6.50 -3.27 -31.26
C ASN A 691 5.15 -2.53 -31.36
N ASN A 692 4.01 -3.25 -31.33
CA ASN A 692 2.68 -2.72 -31.63
C ASN A 692 1.70 -2.85 -30.44
N SER A 693 2.19 -2.90 -29.22
CA SER A 693 1.31 -2.91 -28.05
C SER A 693 0.66 -1.53 -27.88
N SER A 694 -0.67 -1.48 -27.89
CA SER A 694 -1.45 -0.26 -27.73
C SER A 694 -2.63 -0.46 -26.80
N VAL A 695 -2.99 0.59 -26.08
CA VAL A 695 -4.26 0.68 -25.36
C VAL A 695 -5.29 1.28 -26.31
N GLU A 696 -6.41 0.61 -26.48
CA GLU A 696 -7.52 1.13 -27.29
C GLU A 696 -8.61 1.68 -26.38
N THR A 697 -9.12 2.87 -26.73
CA THR A 697 -10.27 3.49 -26.06
C THR A 697 -11.39 3.67 -27.07
N ASN A 698 -12.62 3.36 -26.65
CA ASN A 698 -13.80 3.50 -27.47
C ASN A 698 -14.90 4.27 -26.70
N TYR A 699 -15.25 5.44 -27.22
CA TYR A 699 -16.31 6.29 -26.69
C TYR A 699 -17.41 6.49 -27.73
N THR A 700 -18.67 6.41 -27.32
CA THR A 700 -19.82 6.63 -28.21
C THR A 700 -20.91 7.38 -27.46
N ALA A 701 -21.38 8.47 -28.04
CA ALA A 701 -22.58 9.23 -27.68
C ALA A 701 -23.46 9.39 -28.95
N ASP A 702 -24.65 9.98 -28.83
CA ASP A 702 -25.64 10.03 -29.91
C ASP A 702 -25.10 10.62 -31.24
N ASN A 703 -24.37 11.73 -31.15
CA ASN A 703 -23.85 12.45 -32.32
C ASN A 703 -22.31 12.45 -32.38
N TYR A 704 -21.68 11.66 -31.54
CA TYR A 704 -20.22 11.65 -31.41
C TYR A 704 -19.68 10.25 -31.13
N SER A 705 -18.64 9.86 -31.85
CA SER A 705 -17.86 8.66 -31.48
C SER A 705 -16.37 8.93 -31.66
N ASN A 706 -15.58 8.33 -30.80
CA ASN A 706 -14.12 8.38 -30.87
C ASN A 706 -13.53 7.01 -30.54
N VAL A 707 -12.68 6.53 -31.44
CA VAL A 707 -11.85 5.35 -31.22
C VAL A 707 -10.40 5.80 -31.29
N ALA A 708 -9.66 5.61 -30.22
CA ALA A 708 -8.25 5.98 -30.18
C ALA A 708 -7.39 4.78 -29.77
N LYS A 709 -6.20 4.68 -30.38
CA LYS A 709 -5.17 3.71 -30.03
C LYS A 709 -3.92 4.49 -29.61
N THR A 710 -3.53 4.31 -28.38
CA THR A 710 -2.34 4.95 -27.83
C THR A 710 -1.19 3.95 -27.84
N TYR A 711 -0.15 4.28 -28.56
CA TYR A 711 1.10 3.55 -28.64
C TYR A 711 2.12 4.22 -27.72
N ASN A 712 2.73 3.45 -26.84
CA ASN A 712 3.86 3.90 -26.04
C ASN A 712 5.06 2.96 -26.24
N PRO A 713 5.60 2.85 -27.49
CA PRO A 713 6.77 2.04 -27.74
C PRO A 713 7.93 2.56 -26.89
N ARG A 714 8.73 1.64 -26.34
CA ARG A 714 9.87 1.92 -25.45
C ARG A 714 9.53 2.43 -24.04
N ILE A 715 8.25 2.65 -23.71
CA ILE A 715 7.79 3.02 -22.35
C ILE A 715 6.96 1.88 -21.73
N THR A 716 5.97 1.38 -22.46
CA THR A 716 5.06 0.30 -22.03
C THR A 716 5.26 -1.00 -22.82
N SER A 717 5.94 -0.92 -23.96
CA SER A 717 6.30 -2.08 -24.78
C SER A 717 7.72 -1.95 -25.30
N ASN A 718 8.38 -3.07 -25.49
CA ASN A 718 9.79 -3.15 -25.89
C ASN A 718 10.71 -2.28 -25.01
N MET A 719 10.39 -2.24 -23.70
CA MET A 719 11.10 -1.43 -22.71
C MET A 719 12.15 -2.27 -22.01
N PHE A 720 13.35 -1.74 -21.90
CA PHE A 720 14.45 -2.31 -21.14
C PHE A 720 15.00 -1.26 -20.17
N MET A 721 15.18 -1.63 -18.92
CA MET A 721 15.60 -0.70 -17.87
C MET A 721 16.67 -1.34 -16.98
N LEU A 722 17.74 -0.59 -16.76
CA LEU A 722 18.79 -0.93 -15.79
C LEU A 722 18.52 -0.19 -14.47
N THR A 723 18.74 -0.88 -13.36
CA THR A 723 18.63 -0.32 -12.00
C THR A 723 19.94 -0.55 -11.26
N LEU A 724 20.42 0.47 -10.58
CA LEU A 724 21.58 0.41 -9.69
C LEU A 724 21.16 0.94 -8.32
N SER A 725 21.36 0.16 -7.27
CA SER A 725 21.05 0.57 -5.89
C SER A 725 22.24 0.29 -4.99
N TYR A 726 22.60 1.25 -4.15
CA TYR A 726 23.70 1.12 -3.21
C TYR A 726 23.30 1.58 -1.83
N ARG A 727 23.73 0.87 -0.78
CA ARG A 727 23.40 1.15 0.62
C ARG A 727 24.64 1.12 1.50
N ILE A 728 24.81 2.17 2.29
CA ILE A 728 25.79 2.22 3.37
C ILE A 728 25.01 2.37 4.67
N SER A 729 25.20 1.46 5.62
CA SER A 729 24.66 1.62 6.97
C SER A 729 25.78 1.50 8.00
N TYR A 730 25.76 2.38 8.98
CA TYR A 730 26.79 2.45 10.01
C TYR A 730 26.17 2.61 11.40
N GLY A 731 26.92 2.30 12.46
CA GLY A 731 26.51 2.47 13.84
C GLY A 731 25.86 1.23 14.47
N LYS A 732 25.44 1.36 15.75
CA LYS A 732 24.78 0.31 16.53
C LYS A 732 23.26 0.35 16.31
N LYS A 733 22.59 -0.80 16.27
CA LYS A 733 21.19 -0.93 15.87
C LYS A 733 20.20 -0.31 16.86
N HIS A 734 19.30 0.56 16.37
CA HIS A 734 18.21 1.20 17.12
C HIS A 734 16.93 1.35 16.30
N ASN A 735 15.81 1.75 16.94
CA ASN A 735 14.51 1.95 16.29
C ASN A 735 14.16 3.43 16.17
N PHE A 736 13.83 3.84 14.94
CA PHE A 736 13.11 5.09 14.70
C PHE A 736 11.96 4.91 13.72
N GLN A 737 10.91 5.69 13.93
CA GLN A 737 9.66 5.68 13.17
C GLN A 737 9.55 6.98 12.37
N ASN A 738 9.31 6.95 11.07
CA ASN A 738 9.15 8.11 10.18
C ASN A 738 7.74 8.22 9.57
N ILE A 739 7.27 9.38 9.19
CA ILE A 739 5.89 9.66 8.80
C ILE A 739 5.83 10.37 7.47
N GLU A 740 4.73 10.13 6.74
CA GLU A 740 4.59 10.60 5.39
C GLU A 740 3.51 11.61 5.09
N MET A 741 3.59 12.12 3.87
CA MET A 741 2.93 13.32 3.45
C MET A 741 2.56 13.45 2.02
N GLY A 742 1.41 14.11 1.81
CA GLY A 742 0.80 14.34 0.54
C GLY A 742 1.74 14.83 -0.56
N GLU A 743 1.51 14.34 -1.75
CA GLU A 743 2.16 14.82 -2.96
C GLU A 743 1.81 16.29 -3.22
N SER A 744 2.77 17.07 -3.72
CA SER A 744 2.45 18.38 -4.26
C SER A 744 1.56 18.17 -5.48
N GLN A 745 0.39 18.78 -5.49
CA GLN A 745 -0.52 18.69 -6.62
C GLN A 745 -0.87 20.08 -7.11
N SER A 746 -0.80 20.29 -8.43
CA SER A 746 -1.61 21.34 -9.04
C SER A 746 -3.10 20.93 -8.87
N SER A 747 -4.02 21.87 -8.90
CA SER A 747 -5.45 21.53 -8.79
C SER A 747 -5.94 20.69 -9.97
N GLY A 748 -5.19 20.67 -11.09
CA GLY A 748 -5.58 20.05 -12.34
C GLY A 748 -6.76 20.74 -13.03
N LEU A 749 -7.23 21.89 -12.49
CA LEU A 749 -8.44 22.60 -12.95
C LEU A 749 -8.42 22.93 -14.43
N LEU A 750 -7.24 23.19 -14.98
CA LEU A 750 -7.04 23.59 -16.38
C LEU A 750 -6.11 22.64 -17.12
N ASP A 751 -5.95 21.40 -16.65
CA ASP A 751 -5.04 20.44 -17.22
C ASP A 751 -5.75 19.40 -18.10
N GLN A 752 -5.89 19.71 -19.39
CA GLN A 752 -6.47 18.78 -20.38
C GLN A 752 -5.66 17.48 -20.54
N GLN A 753 -4.35 17.53 -20.31
CA GLN A 753 -3.50 16.35 -20.43
C GLN A 753 -3.63 15.40 -19.25
N ASN A 754 -3.90 15.91 -18.03
CA ASN A 754 -4.17 15.05 -16.88
C ASN A 754 -5.46 14.24 -17.07
N ILE A 755 -6.46 14.80 -17.73
CA ILE A 755 -7.68 14.06 -18.09
C ILE A 755 -7.36 12.92 -19.07
N ARG A 756 -6.42 13.11 -20.00
CA ARG A 756 -5.93 12.05 -20.90
C ARG A 756 -4.97 11.08 -20.20
N ASN A 757 -4.06 11.57 -19.37
CA ASN A 757 -3.07 10.74 -18.67
C ASN A 757 -3.69 9.90 -17.56
N GLU A 758 -4.71 10.39 -16.86
CA GLU A 758 -5.50 9.57 -15.93
C GLU A 758 -6.27 8.47 -16.66
N LYS A 759 -6.69 8.70 -17.91
CA LYS A 759 -7.23 7.62 -18.77
C LYS A 759 -6.19 6.51 -18.98
N MET A 760 -4.90 6.86 -19.09
CA MET A 760 -3.82 5.88 -19.20
C MET A 760 -3.44 5.24 -17.86
N GLU A 761 -3.50 5.99 -16.75
CA GLU A 761 -3.18 5.47 -15.41
C GLU A 761 -4.35 4.71 -14.76
N SER A 762 -5.60 5.10 -15.02
CA SER A 762 -6.77 4.33 -14.57
C SER A 762 -6.90 2.98 -15.28
N GLY A 763 -6.25 2.80 -16.42
CA GLY A 763 -6.04 1.50 -17.07
C GLY A 763 -5.05 0.58 -16.35
N LYS A 764 -4.37 1.08 -15.30
CA LYS A 764 -3.39 0.31 -14.52
C LYS A 764 -3.84 0.01 -13.09
N LYS A 765 -5.04 0.45 -12.69
CA LYS A 765 -5.62 0.17 -11.36
C LYS A 765 -6.47 -1.09 -11.35
#